data_bf0faf0f2fcf6f4467f8c19d6c918543
#
_entry.id   bf0faf0f2fcf6f4467f8c19d6c918543
#
_cell.length_a   1.000
_cell.length_b   1.000
_cell.length_c   1.000
_cell.angle_alpha   90.00
_cell.angle_beta   90.00
_cell.angle_gamma   90.00
#
_symmetry.space_group_name_H-M   'P 1'
#
loop_
_entity.id
_entity.type
_entity.pdbx_description
1 polymer ?
#
loop_
_entity_poly.entity_id
_entity_poly.type
_entity_poly.pdbx_seq_one_letter_code
_entity_poly.pdbx_strand_id
1 'polypeptide(L)'
;MEQLISDCYTNVKQFKGDMLLGMSCDVNLHNNAKKAFVEDTASRGYVDLVIPRMNVTITGELGYYQELSDFIDITQSVDVAVVPSNLVYKLQRPVNDKVFFADKQEINYQMYLNNQLDLNSYISENYSSLLSNVYPVTQDIKNMSKVLYSKPNNKTKLKIPKELTITSPANEITINSNSYFITGLSNPKFALTVNGYPIYRHTENGGFGVLVNLVPGENIFNFSCGDIDSTVIIHRMPQQTVSGITPIDKIVPSEAFPPKDTAYTSDTTVMLQCTAPYGAVVTAKVGDDTYSLTPAYASHNGVPIIYSVAIPHAKLNPKINETIDLGIVTYSQTYNGLVTNQKSKGKIYLVGKNAQLAVQVNKYSANVLINQYSPSNYLTTLKHGSIDYVSSVSENYYGLKSGGFISKDDVNIVNGVTPYLRKVENVIIQPTEKGENLNIIGAAGAPFHIKYDNFYKILSITLFNVTNMPEILAHLESDIFSNISIVNNPIINSSTITMKLKDGKTFGGYNVSYLDKNLILYCKEAHVPNGTSSMPLDGITIVLDAGHGGADLGNVGIAGSYGPSEKDLNLAVANLTKARLESLGAEVHLTRSDDESLPKQNRIATATALDPDLFISFHHDIAPADIDGNNEFGMKIFYSNPSSEHLASMMINNVATLVNRSNNGYFLSNEFEITNITLAPALLFDLGYLSNPLEYEKSCNPFEMYRISCYIGDTIVKYFSD
;
A
#
# COMPACT_ATOMS: atom_id res chain seq x y z
N MET A 1 -3.86 -15.98 57.78
CA MET A 1 -4.25 -14.96 56.79
C MET A 1 -5.64 -15.23 56.23
N GLU A 2 -5.94 -16.44 55.76
CA GLU A 2 -7.28 -16.84 55.29
C GLU A 2 -8.42 -16.48 56.24
N GLN A 3 -8.29 -16.86 57.56
CA GLN A 3 -9.30 -16.53 58.54
C GLN A 3 -9.52 -15.02 58.66
N LEU A 4 -8.47 -14.21 58.59
CA LEU A 4 -8.54 -12.76 58.65
C LEU A 4 -9.31 -12.20 57.44
N ILE A 5 -9.06 -12.72 56.24
CA ILE A 5 -9.74 -12.28 54.99
C ILE A 5 -11.20 -12.69 55.05
N SER A 6 -11.49 -13.93 55.44
CA SER A 6 -12.87 -14.43 55.64
C SER A 6 -13.64 -13.58 56.65
N ASP A 7 -13.04 -13.25 57.79
CA ASP A 7 -13.62 -12.42 58.82
C ASP A 7 -13.86 -10.99 58.32
N CYS A 8 -12.89 -10.40 57.57
CA CYS A 8 -13.06 -9.10 56.95
C CYS A 8 -14.21 -9.08 55.96
N TYR A 9 -14.26 -10.06 55.03
CA TYR A 9 -15.33 -10.19 54.06
C TYR A 9 -16.70 -10.31 54.72
N THR A 10 -16.83 -11.20 55.68
CA THR A 10 -18.06 -11.44 56.41
C THR A 10 -18.53 -10.16 57.13
N ASN A 11 -17.63 -9.48 57.82
CA ASN A 11 -17.96 -8.26 58.55
C ASN A 11 -18.36 -7.12 57.60
N VAL A 12 -17.66 -6.94 56.48
CA VAL A 12 -17.98 -5.91 55.47
C VAL A 12 -19.34 -6.17 54.85
N LYS A 13 -19.62 -7.42 54.43
CA LYS A 13 -20.91 -7.80 53.83
C LYS A 13 -22.09 -7.75 54.82
N GLN A 14 -21.84 -8.03 56.07
CA GLN A 14 -22.87 -7.83 57.13
C GLN A 14 -23.18 -6.36 57.37
N PHE A 15 -22.18 -5.48 57.23
CA PHE A 15 -22.38 -4.04 57.44
C PHE A 15 -23.04 -3.39 56.23
N LYS A 16 -22.63 -3.76 55.01
CA LYS A 16 -23.18 -3.24 53.75
C LYS A 16 -23.01 -4.30 52.65
N GLY A 17 -24.11 -5.02 52.34
CA GLY A 17 -24.10 -6.17 51.44
C GLY A 17 -23.66 -5.89 50.02
N ASP A 18 -23.85 -4.68 49.56
CA ASP A 18 -23.49 -4.22 48.19
C ASP A 18 -22.06 -3.66 48.08
N MET A 19 -21.28 -3.60 49.17
CA MET A 19 -19.91 -3.14 49.15
C MET A 19 -19.02 -4.21 48.57
N LEU A 20 -18.18 -3.82 47.57
CA LEU A 20 -17.18 -4.70 46.94
C LEU A 20 -15.90 -4.73 47.78
N LEU A 21 -15.42 -5.95 48.07
CA LEU A 21 -14.12 -6.13 48.74
C LEU A 21 -13.08 -6.58 47.69
N GLY A 22 -12.03 -5.76 47.51
CA GLY A 22 -10.95 -6.03 46.60
C GLY A 22 -9.67 -6.49 47.31
N MET A 23 -9.00 -7.46 46.73
CA MET A 23 -7.65 -7.88 47.13
C MET A 23 -6.60 -7.33 46.19
N SER A 24 -5.72 -6.46 46.68
CA SER A 24 -4.57 -6.00 45.88
C SER A 24 -3.37 -6.91 46.14
N CYS A 25 -2.75 -7.37 45.07
CA CYS A 25 -1.58 -8.27 45.13
C CYS A 25 -0.52 -7.84 44.11
N ASP A 26 0.76 -8.00 44.50
CA ASP A 26 1.87 -7.82 43.58
C ASP A 26 1.90 -8.98 42.58
N VAL A 27 2.15 -8.66 41.33
CA VAL A 27 2.33 -9.63 40.26
C VAL A 27 3.63 -10.40 40.50
N ASN A 28 3.54 -11.64 40.46
CA ASN A 28 4.54 -12.68 40.25
C ASN A 28 3.88 -14.02 40.64
N LEU A 29 2.97 -14.48 39.82
CA LEU A 29 2.25 -15.74 40.02
C LEU A 29 3.09 -16.98 39.72
N HIS A 30 4.37 -16.82 39.26
CA HIS A 30 5.28 -17.93 39.18
C HIS A 30 5.69 -18.49 40.56
N ASN A 31 5.45 -17.72 41.63
CA ASN A 31 5.52 -18.28 42.97
C ASN A 31 4.24 -19.08 43.23
N ASN A 32 4.35 -20.40 43.15
CA ASN A 32 3.25 -21.33 43.36
C ASN A 32 2.42 -21.07 44.65
N ALA A 33 3.09 -20.58 45.71
CA ALA A 33 2.40 -20.26 46.96
C ALA A 33 1.52 -19.01 46.82
N LYS A 34 1.95 -17.99 46.08
CA LYS A 34 1.15 -16.79 45.81
C LYS A 34 -0.03 -17.12 44.90
N LYS A 35 0.21 -17.90 43.84
CA LYS A 35 -0.80 -18.36 42.93
C LYS A 35 -1.90 -19.13 43.65
N ALA A 36 -1.53 -20.15 44.43
CA ALA A 36 -2.46 -20.94 45.20
C ALA A 36 -3.25 -20.12 46.23
N PHE A 37 -2.64 -19.08 46.79
CA PHE A 37 -3.33 -18.18 47.73
C PHE A 37 -4.38 -17.31 47.04
N VAL A 38 -4.10 -16.79 45.87
CA VAL A 38 -5.04 -16.01 45.06
C VAL A 38 -6.21 -16.91 44.59
N GLU A 39 -5.90 -18.09 44.08
CA GLU A 39 -6.86 -19.10 43.64
C GLU A 39 -7.79 -19.53 44.77
N ASP A 40 -7.23 -19.84 45.93
CA ASP A 40 -8.02 -20.28 47.10
C ASP A 40 -8.93 -19.13 47.62
N THR A 41 -8.39 -17.91 47.72
CA THR A 41 -9.14 -16.75 48.21
C THR A 41 -10.31 -16.39 47.27
N ALA A 42 -10.06 -16.43 45.96
CA ALA A 42 -11.09 -16.18 44.94
C ALA A 42 -12.12 -17.28 44.88
N SER A 43 -11.70 -18.56 44.90
CA SER A 43 -12.61 -19.72 44.80
C SER A 43 -13.52 -19.87 46.01
N ARG A 44 -13.12 -19.39 47.18
CA ARG A 44 -13.93 -19.36 48.38
C ARG A 44 -14.92 -18.17 48.46
N GLY A 45 -14.84 -17.26 47.46
CA GLY A 45 -15.73 -16.09 47.43
C GLY A 45 -15.46 -15.08 48.54
N TYR A 46 -14.20 -14.98 49.03
CA TYR A 46 -13.85 -14.02 50.10
C TYR A 46 -13.50 -12.64 49.56
N VAL A 47 -13.47 -12.48 48.26
CA VAL A 47 -13.25 -11.20 47.56
C VAL A 47 -14.17 -11.10 46.36
N ASP A 48 -14.61 -9.91 46.02
CA ASP A 48 -15.42 -9.62 44.86
C ASP A 48 -14.56 -9.21 43.64
N LEU A 49 -13.32 -8.76 43.92
CA LEU A 49 -12.40 -8.37 42.86
C LEU A 49 -10.93 -8.59 43.25
N VAL A 50 -10.11 -8.91 42.26
CA VAL A 50 -8.66 -9.00 42.39
C VAL A 50 -8.02 -7.81 41.68
N ILE A 51 -7.11 -7.12 42.38
CA ILE A 51 -6.39 -5.92 41.88
C ILE A 51 -4.92 -6.25 41.71
N PRO A 52 -4.48 -6.81 40.58
CA PRO A 52 -3.06 -7.03 40.32
C PRO A 52 -2.34 -5.70 40.17
N ARG A 53 -1.26 -5.51 40.91
CA ARG A 53 -0.39 -4.32 40.82
C ARG A 53 0.60 -4.52 39.69
N MET A 54 0.24 -4.02 38.50
CA MET A 54 1.00 -4.20 37.28
C MET A 54 2.25 -3.30 37.29
N ASN A 55 3.34 -3.81 37.84
CA ASN A 55 4.63 -3.10 37.93
C ASN A 55 5.69 -3.65 36.98
N VAL A 56 5.27 -4.41 35.99
CA VAL A 56 6.10 -4.99 34.94
C VAL A 56 6.01 -4.20 33.66
N THR A 57 7.07 -4.26 32.84
CA THR A 57 7.05 -3.73 31.48
C THR A 57 6.47 -4.75 30.52
N ILE A 58 5.99 -4.28 29.37
CA ILE A 58 5.49 -5.14 28.28
C ILE A 58 6.62 -6.01 27.71
N THR A 59 7.85 -5.53 27.77
CA THR A 59 9.07 -6.20 27.26
C THR A 59 9.82 -7.02 28.29
N GLY A 60 9.27 -7.19 29.52
CA GLY A 60 9.87 -8.02 30.56
C GLY A 60 9.78 -9.52 30.25
N GLU A 61 10.54 -10.36 30.98
CA GLU A 61 10.58 -11.82 30.79
C GLU A 61 9.21 -12.51 30.73
N LEU A 62 8.21 -11.93 31.35
CA LEU A 62 6.83 -12.42 31.35
C LEU A 62 5.87 -11.52 30.61
N GLY A 63 6.21 -10.28 30.43
CA GLY A 63 5.36 -9.28 29.83
C GLY A 63 4.05 -8.99 30.59
N TYR A 64 3.56 -7.77 30.42
CA TYR A 64 2.32 -7.31 31.05
C TYR A 64 1.11 -8.19 30.69
N TYR A 65 1.00 -8.58 29.42
CA TYR A 65 -0.11 -9.37 28.91
C TYR A 65 -0.19 -10.76 29.55
N GLN A 66 0.95 -11.46 29.66
CA GLN A 66 1.00 -12.80 30.19
C GLN A 66 0.61 -12.81 31.68
N GLU A 67 1.16 -11.90 32.48
CA GLU A 67 0.83 -11.81 33.89
C GLU A 67 -0.63 -11.47 34.13
N LEU A 68 -1.20 -10.56 33.32
CA LEU A 68 -2.62 -10.21 33.42
C LEU A 68 -3.54 -11.38 32.98
N SER A 69 -3.16 -12.09 31.93
CA SER A 69 -3.85 -13.29 31.47
C SER A 69 -3.84 -14.38 32.54
N ASP A 70 -2.73 -14.59 33.24
CA ASP A 70 -2.62 -15.56 34.32
C ASP A 70 -3.58 -15.26 35.48
N PHE A 71 -3.82 -13.98 35.81
CA PHE A 71 -4.84 -13.59 36.78
C PHE A 71 -6.26 -13.84 36.29
N ILE A 72 -6.55 -13.58 35.03
CA ILE A 72 -7.85 -13.85 34.42
C ILE A 72 -8.12 -15.36 34.43
N ASP A 73 -7.16 -16.18 34.04
CA ASP A 73 -7.30 -17.64 34.02
C ASP A 73 -7.62 -18.21 35.42
N ILE A 74 -6.98 -17.67 36.47
CA ILE A 74 -7.26 -18.06 37.86
C ILE A 74 -8.67 -17.70 38.27
N THR A 75 -9.19 -16.56 37.84
CA THR A 75 -10.51 -16.06 38.24
C THR A 75 -11.66 -16.49 37.33
N GLN A 76 -11.36 -17.10 36.18
CA GLN A 76 -12.33 -17.43 35.12
C GLN A 76 -13.44 -18.41 35.59
N SER A 77 -13.17 -19.24 36.59
CA SER A 77 -14.11 -20.20 37.12
C SER A 77 -14.92 -19.70 38.33
N VAL A 78 -14.69 -18.48 38.78
CA VAL A 78 -15.29 -17.84 39.94
C VAL A 78 -15.78 -16.44 39.57
N ASP A 79 -16.86 -16.01 40.22
CA ASP A 79 -17.47 -14.68 39.96
C ASP A 79 -16.66 -13.57 40.68
N VAL A 80 -15.42 -13.39 40.24
CA VAL A 80 -14.48 -12.40 40.78
C VAL A 80 -13.91 -11.56 39.66
N ALA A 81 -14.12 -10.25 39.74
CA ALA A 81 -13.63 -9.34 38.71
C ALA A 81 -12.11 -9.08 38.85
N VAL A 82 -11.39 -8.97 37.70
CA VAL A 82 -9.99 -8.54 37.67
C VAL A 82 -9.95 -7.05 37.28
N VAL A 83 -9.33 -6.24 38.14
CA VAL A 83 -9.17 -4.79 37.91
C VAL A 83 -7.66 -4.44 38.01
N PRO A 84 -6.91 -4.38 36.90
CA PRO A 84 -5.48 -4.13 36.96
C PRO A 84 -5.17 -2.71 37.47
N SER A 85 -4.10 -2.60 38.24
CA SER A 85 -3.57 -1.34 38.76
C SER A 85 -2.26 -0.99 38.08
N ASN A 86 -2.25 0.08 37.30
CA ASN A 86 -1.11 0.52 36.50
C ASN A 86 -0.28 1.58 37.22
N LEU A 87 1.05 1.48 37.12
CA LEU A 87 1.98 2.37 37.86
C LEU A 87 2.38 3.62 37.05
N VAL A 88 1.49 4.59 36.98
CA VAL A 88 1.69 5.83 36.20
C VAL A 88 2.84 6.69 36.74
N TYR A 89 3.18 6.62 38.02
CA TYR A 89 4.24 7.43 38.62
C TYR A 89 5.66 7.13 38.10
N LYS A 90 5.85 5.99 37.41
CA LYS A 90 7.13 5.61 36.82
C LYS A 90 7.44 6.30 35.50
N LEU A 91 6.51 7.04 34.94
CA LEU A 91 6.67 7.70 33.63
C LEU A 91 7.80 8.72 33.55
N GLN A 92 8.36 9.19 34.68
CA GLN A 92 9.32 10.29 34.67
C GLN A 92 10.58 10.07 35.49
N ARG A 93 10.77 8.94 36.13
CA ARG A 93 11.96 8.73 36.96
C ARG A 93 12.95 7.83 36.24
N PRO A 94 14.17 8.33 35.94
CA PRO A 94 15.28 7.44 35.73
C PRO A 94 15.54 6.74 37.09
N VAL A 95 15.07 5.52 37.20
CA VAL A 95 15.37 4.68 38.37
C VAL A 95 16.57 3.84 38.00
N ASN A 96 17.69 4.05 38.72
CA ASN A 96 18.90 3.30 38.71
C ASN A 96 18.83 2.05 37.82
N ASP A 97 19.36 2.15 36.61
CA ASP A 97 19.63 1.06 35.64
C ASP A 97 18.46 0.16 35.20
N LYS A 98 17.25 0.31 35.72
CA LYS A 98 16.06 -0.42 35.31
C LYS A 98 14.89 0.54 35.17
N VAL A 99 14.73 1.13 33.99
CA VAL A 99 13.55 1.94 33.64
C VAL A 99 12.42 0.99 33.28
N PHE A 100 11.37 1.02 34.03
CA PHE A 100 10.23 0.14 33.80
C PHE A 100 9.21 0.73 32.84
N PHE A 101 8.99 2.01 32.80
CA PHE A 101 8.09 2.67 31.85
C PHE A 101 8.84 3.80 31.19
N ALA A 102 9.54 3.49 30.11
CA ALA A 102 10.43 4.43 29.45
C ALA A 102 9.68 5.58 28.78
N ASP A 103 8.44 5.34 28.35
CA ASP A 103 7.64 6.34 27.67
C ASP A 103 6.13 6.23 27.98
N LYS A 104 5.39 7.28 27.60
CA LYS A 104 3.93 7.36 27.70
C LYS A 104 3.20 6.22 26.97
N GLN A 105 3.83 5.66 25.95
CA GLN A 105 3.23 4.65 25.09
C GLN A 105 3.10 3.31 25.80
N GLU A 106 3.98 3.01 26.73
CA GLU A 106 3.90 1.81 27.58
C GLU A 106 2.58 1.77 28.35
N ILE A 107 2.22 2.88 29.01
CA ILE A 107 0.97 2.95 29.78
C ILE A 107 -0.25 2.91 28.87
N ASN A 108 -0.23 3.64 27.76
CA ASN A 108 -1.31 3.62 26.79
C ASN A 108 -1.54 2.21 26.24
N TYR A 109 -0.46 1.48 26.01
CA TYR A 109 -0.56 0.12 25.53
C TYR A 109 -1.06 -0.86 26.61
N GLN A 110 -0.67 -0.68 27.88
CA GLN A 110 -1.24 -1.46 28.96
C GLN A 110 -2.77 -1.25 29.05
N MET A 111 -3.23 -0.03 28.88
CA MET A 111 -4.67 0.29 28.79
C MET A 111 -5.35 -0.39 27.59
N TYR A 112 -4.68 -0.39 26.44
CA TYR A 112 -5.15 -1.11 25.25
C TYR A 112 -5.25 -2.61 25.51
N LEU A 113 -4.24 -3.24 26.14
CA LEU A 113 -4.27 -4.66 26.49
C LEU A 113 -5.38 -5.00 27.49
N ASN A 114 -5.63 -4.14 28.47
CA ASN A 114 -6.74 -4.32 29.39
C ASN A 114 -8.08 -4.43 28.62
N ASN A 115 -8.26 -3.59 27.62
CA ASN A 115 -9.45 -3.63 26.77
C ASN A 115 -9.49 -4.89 25.88
N GLN A 116 -8.34 -5.35 25.36
CA GLN A 116 -8.26 -6.60 24.60
C GLN A 116 -8.65 -7.84 25.39
N LEU A 117 -8.51 -7.78 26.71
CA LEU A 117 -8.87 -8.83 27.65
C LEU A 117 -10.29 -8.64 28.25
N ASP A 118 -11.11 -7.78 27.59
CA ASP A 118 -12.46 -7.41 28.06
C ASP A 118 -12.51 -6.77 29.47
N LEU A 119 -11.36 -6.24 29.92
CA LEU A 119 -11.27 -5.54 31.20
C LEU A 119 -11.61 -4.06 31.00
N ASN A 120 -12.84 -3.70 31.31
CA ASN A 120 -13.35 -2.33 31.12
C ASN A 120 -12.97 -1.37 32.26
N SER A 121 -12.17 -1.83 33.22
CA SER A 121 -11.76 -1.05 34.39
C SER A 121 -10.29 -1.22 34.69
N TYR A 122 -9.64 -0.18 35.17
CA TYR A 122 -8.28 -0.22 35.71
C TYR A 122 -8.14 0.82 36.82
N ILE A 123 -7.16 0.60 37.70
CA ILE A 123 -6.80 1.52 38.76
C ILE A 123 -5.44 2.11 38.41
N SER A 124 -5.35 3.43 38.35
CA SER A 124 -4.06 4.13 38.20
C SER A 124 -3.47 4.40 39.58
N GLU A 125 -2.36 3.76 39.88
CA GLU A 125 -1.63 4.05 41.12
C GLU A 125 -1.00 5.44 41.04
N ASN A 126 -0.99 6.09 42.20
CA ASN A 126 -0.49 7.46 42.34
C ASN A 126 -1.25 8.49 41.48
N TYR A 127 -2.53 8.62 41.77
CA TYR A 127 -3.45 9.58 41.14
C TYR A 127 -2.92 11.04 41.13
N SER A 128 -2.08 11.39 42.11
CA SER A 128 -1.42 12.70 42.14
C SER A 128 -0.48 12.92 40.94
N SER A 129 0.17 11.88 40.41
CA SER A 129 0.99 11.96 39.22
C SER A 129 0.17 12.18 37.95
N LEU A 130 -1.01 11.60 37.88
CA LEU A 130 -1.97 11.86 36.79
C LEU A 130 -2.56 13.27 36.84
N LEU A 131 -2.75 13.80 38.05
CA LEU A 131 -3.29 15.15 38.24
C LEU A 131 -2.21 16.24 38.17
N SER A 132 -0.96 15.92 38.43
CA SER A 132 0.13 16.91 38.56
C SER A 132 0.57 17.54 37.24
N ASN A 133 -0.22 17.44 36.18
CA ASN A 133 0.03 18.07 34.89
C ASN A 133 1.46 17.86 34.36
N VAL A 134 1.94 16.67 34.41
CA VAL A 134 3.10 16.28 33.62
C VAL A 134 2.63 16.20 32.17
N TYR A 135 2.34 17.41 31.71
CA TYR A 135 1.95 17.66 30.35
C TYR A 135 3.16 17.49 29.43
N PRO A 136 3.07 16.83 28.25
CA PRO A 136 1.85 16.37 27.57
C PRO A 136 1.42 14.92 27.86
N VAL A 137 2.20 14.13 28.57
CA VAL A 137 2.02 12.67 28.75
C VAL A 137 0.66 12.31 29.38
N THR A 138 0.25 13.01 30.43
CA THR A 138 -1.02 12.72 31.10
C THR A 138 -2.24 13.03 30.24
N GLN A 139 -2.15 14.04 29.39
CA GLN A 139 -3.23 14.38 28.46
C GLN A 139 -3.33 13.34 27.33
N ASP A 140 -2.21 12.86 26.82
CA ASP A 140 -2.18 11.76 25.87
C ASP A 140 -2.84 10.49 26.43
N ILE A 141 -2.50 10.10 27.67
CA ILE A 141 -3.12 8.97 28.35
C ILE A 141 -4.64 9.18 28.43
N LYS A 142 -5.11 10.36 28.80
CA LYS A 142 -6.54 10.68 28.88
C LYS A 142 -7.22 10.62 27.51
N ASN A 143 -6.59 11.09 26.46
CA ASN A 143 -7.13 11.08 25.12
C ASN A 143 -7.19 9.66 24.58
N MET A 144 -6.10 8.90 24.70
CA MET A 144 -6.03 7.51 24.24
C MET A 144 -6.99 6.59 24.98
N SER A 145 -7.23 6.80 26.30
CA SER A 145 -8.19 5.99 27.02
C SER A 145 -9.60 6.09 26.46
N LYS A 146 -9.99 7.20 25.88
CA LYS A 146 -11.31 7.36 25.23
C LYS A 146 -11.43 6.59 23.92
N VAL A 147 -10.31 6.44 23.21
CA VAL A 147 -10.25 5.81 21.88
C VAL A 147 -10.05 4.30 21.98
N LEU A 148 -9.27 3.83 22.96
CA LEU A 148 -8.92 2.42 23.15
C LEU A 148 -10.09 1.54 23.61
N TYR A 149 -11.21 2.11 24.04
CA TYR A 149 -12.42 1.36 24.41
C TYR A 149 -13.26 0.87 23.21
N SER A 150 -12.78 0.99 21.98
CA SER A 150 -13.40 0.34 20.81
C SER A 150 -13.02 -1.14 20.74
N LYS A 151 -13.99 -2.02 20.42
CA LYS A 151 -13.80 -3.49 20.45
C LYS A 151 -12.62 -3.97 19.60
N PRO A 152 -11.79 -4.89 20.14
CA PRO A 152 -10.61 -5.39 19.46
C PRO A 152 -10.92 -6.26 18.22
N ASN A 153 -10.10 -6.15 17.21
CA ASN A 153 -10.15 -7.01 16.03
C ASN A 153 -9.25 -8.26 16.26
N ASN A 154 -9.84 -9.39 16.63
CA ASN A 154 -9.13 -10.65 16.90
C ASN A 154 -8.48 -11.29 15.64
N LYS A 155 -8.51 -10.63 14.48
CA LYS A 155 -8.03 -11.19 13.21
C LYS A 155 -6.50 -11.22 13.07
N THR A 156 -5.77 -10.52 13.93
CA THR A 156 -4.29 -10.44 13.85
C THR A 156 -3.54 -11.48 14.69
N LYS A 157 -4.24 -12.36 15.42
CA LYS A 157 -3.59 -13.39 16.24
C LYS A 157 -3.05 -14.54 15.40
N LEU A 158 -1.76 -14.86 15.60
CA LEU A 158 -1.17 -16.10 15.14
C LEU A 158 -1.83 -17.30 15.83
N LYS A 159 -2.36 -18.23 15.04
CA LYS A 159 -2.84 -19.52 15.53
C LYS A 159 -1.66 -20.50 15.47
N ILE A 160 -0.86 -20.54 16.52
CA ILE A 160 0.31 -21.42 16.57
C ILE A 160 -0.16 -22.88 16.60
N PRO A 161 0.10 -23.68 15.55
CA PRO A 161 -0.20 -25.10 15.57
C PRO A 161 0.69 -25.78 16.62
N LYS A 162 0.15 -26.78 17.32
CA LYS A 162 0.90 -27.60 18.26
C LYS A 162 1.92 -28.51 17.58
N GLU A 163 1.81 -28.62 16.26
CA GLU A 163 2.51 -29.58 15.41
C GLU A 163 3.35 -28.84 14.35
N LEU A 164 4.32 -29.55 13.77
CA LEU A 164 5.06 -29.04 12.62
C LEU A 164 4.13 -28.85 11.43
N THR A 165 4.08 -27.64 10.89
CA THR A 165 3.25 -27.29 9.75
C THR A 165 4.07 -26.55 8.71
N ILE A 166 4.17 -27.10 7.50
CA ILE A 166 4.74 -26.40 6.35
C ILE A 166 3.63 -25.53 5.72
N THR A 167 3.92 -24.26 5.52
CA THR A 167 2.96 -23.26 5.02
C THR A 167 3.24 -22.85 3.57
N SER A 168 4.51 -22.91 3.15
CA SER A 168 4.92 -22.69 1.77
C SER A 168 6.09 -23.63 1.42
N PRO A 169 5.96 -24.43 0.37
CA PRO A 169 4.76 -24.64 -0.42
C PRO A 169 3.70 -25.45 0.36
N ALA A 170 2.42 -25.09 0.21
CA ALA A 170 1.32 -25.79 0.88
C ALA A 170 1.04 -27.18 0.30
N ASN A 171 1.48 -27.43 -0.94
CA ASN A 171 1.33 -28.68 -1.66
C ASN A 171 2.60 -28.94 -2.48
N GLU A 172 2.69 -30.10 -3.10
CA GLU A 172 3.69 -30.39 -4.11
C GLU A 172 3.61 -29.39 -5.27
N ILE A 173 4.75 -28.83 -5.68
CA ILE A 173 4.83 -27.81 -6.71
C ILE A 173 5.88 -28.13 -7.77
N THR A 174 5.71 -27.54 -8.96
CA THR A 174 6.69 -27.59 -10.04
C THR A 174 7.14 -26.19 -10.39
N ILE A 175 8.45 -25.93 -10.35
CA ILE A 175 9.03 -24.59 -10.58
C ILE A 175 10.27 -24.64 -11.49
N ASN A 176 10.68 -23.47 -12.00
CA ASN A 176 11.88 -23.33 -12.84
C ASN A 176 13.10 -22.82 -12.06
N SER A 177 12.91 -22.31 -10.83
CA SER A 177 13.98 -21.71 -10.05
C SER A 177 14.98 -22.73 -9.52
N ASN A 178 16.21 -22.27 -9.25
CA ASN A 178 17.30 -23.06 -8.68
C ASN A 178 17.21 -23.20 -7.16
N SER A 179 16.31 -22.46 -6.53
CA SER A 179 16.11 -22.43 -5.08
C SER A 179 14.65 -22.20 -4.75
N TYR A 180 14.28 -22.50 -3.52
CA TYR A 180 12.96 -22.19 -2.97
C TYR A 180 13.05 -21.94 -1.48
N PHE A 181 12.35 -20.93 -1.00
CA PHE A 181 12.30 -20.58 0.42
C PHE A 181 11.08 -21.27 1.06
N ILE A 182 11.34 -22.38 1.75
CA ILE A 182 10.31 -23.14 2.47
C ILE A 182 10.03 -22.46 3.79
N THR A 183 8.75 -22.19 4.10
CA THR A 183 8.32 -21.59 5.36
C THR A 183 7.36 -22.47 6.13
N GLY A 184 7.27 -22.22 7.44
CA GLY A 184 6.38 -23.00 8.29
C GLY A 184 6.36 -22.54 9.75
N LEU A 185 5.58 -23.28 10.52
CA LEU A 185 5.46 -23.13 11.97
C LEU A 185 5.82 -24.44 12.64
N SER A 186 6.51 -24.39 13.75
CA SER A 186 6.94 -25.57 14.53
C SER A 186 6.90 -25.28 16.02
N ASN A 187 6.83 -26.33 16.85
CA ASN A 187 6.90 -26.14 18.29
C ASN A 187 8.32 -25.70 18.71
N PRO A 188 8.48 -24.49 19.27
CA PRO A 188 9.82 -23.97 19.62
C PRO A 188 10.53 -24.76 20.73
N LYS A 189 9.83 -25.63 21.46
CA LYS A 189 10.41 -26.47 22.52
C LYS A 189 11.27 -27.62 22.00
N PHE A 190 11.12 -28.01 20.72
CA PHE A 190 11.83 -29.11 20.10
C PHE A 190 12.80 -28.60 19.03
N ALA A 191 13.88 -29.32 18.80
CA ALA A 191 14.77 -29.05 17.68
C ALA A 191 14.05 -29.24 16.37
N LEU A 192 14.31 -28.38 15.39
CA LEU A 192 13.78 -28.49 14.03
C LEU A 192 14.93 -28.79 13.08
N THR A 193 14.73 -29.80 12.22
CA THR A 193 15.72 -30.18 11.21
C THR A 193 15.08 -30.33 9.84
N VAL A 194 15.88 -30.19 8.76
CA VAL A 194 15.55 -30.59 7.40
C VAL A 194 16.62 -31.53 6.88
N ASN A 195 16.24 -32.71 6.41
CA ASN A 195 17.14 -33.78 5.99
C ASN A 195 18.26 -34.08 7.03
N GLY A 196 17.93 -33.97 8.33
CA GLY A 196 18.84 -34.16 9.44
C GLY A 196 19.72 -32.93 9.79
N TYR A 197 19.69 -31.84 9.02
CA TYR A 197 20.42 -30.62 9.31
C TYR A 197 19.55 -29.66 10.14
N PRO A 198 20.10 -29.03 11.20
CA PRO A 198 19.32 -28.14 12.04
C PRO A 198 18.92 -26.87 11.32
N ILE A 199 17.66 -26.45 11.53
CA ILE A 199 17.14 -25.16 11.09
C ILE A 199 17.16 -24.22 12.29
N TYR A 200 17.80 -23.08 12.11
CA TYR A 200 17.77 -22.00 13.10
C TYR A 200 16.43 -21.26 13.04
N ARG A 201 15.71 -21.22 14.16
CA ARG A 201 14.48 -20.45 14.30
C ARG A 201 14.82 -19.11 14.94
N HIS A 202 14.42 -18.03 14.26
CA HIS A 202 14.62 -16.68 14.75
C HIS A 202 13.46 -16.19 15.63
N THR A 203 12.39 -16.98 15.77
CA THR A 203 11.15 -16.55 16.39
C THR A 203 10.82 -17.36 17.64
N GLU A 204 10.23 -16.69 18.64
CA GLU A 204 9.78 -17.33 19.89
C GLU A 204 8.55 -18.21 19.67
N ASN A 205 7.73 -17.88 18.68
CA ASN A 205 6.48 -18.58 18.37
C ASN A 205 6.65 -19.73 17.38
N GLY A 206 7.88 -20.06 16.98
CA GLY A 206 8.18 -21.22 16.16
C GLY A 206 8.09 -21.01 14.66
N GLY A 207 7.95 -19.78 14.19
CA GLY A 207 8.04 -19.45 12.77
C GLY A 207 9.43 -19.72 12.23
N PHE A 208 9.53 -20.33 11.05
CA PHE A 208 10.78 -20.61 10.39
C PHE A 208 10.72 -20.41 8.88
N GLY A 209 11.90 -20.18 8.30
CA GLY A 209 12.11 -20.19 6.88
C GLY A 209 13.47 -20.77 6.55
N VAL A 210 13.58 -21.54 5.49
CA VAL A 210 14.84 -22.12 5.00
C VAL A 210 14.90 -22.09 3.49
N LEU A 211 15.96 -21.50 2.95
CA LEU A 211 16.23 -21.54 1.52
C LEU A 211 16.86 -22.88 1.16
N VAL A 212 16.25 -23.62 0.26
CA VAL A 212 16.76 -24.90 -0.24
C VAL A 212 17.20 -24.76 -1.70
N ASN A 213 18.32 -25.41 -2.05
CA ASN A 213 18.75 -25.51 -3.44
C ASN A 213 18.06 -26.70 -4.11
N LEU A 214 17.69 -26.51 -5.38
CA LEU A 214 16.96 -27.50 -6.17
C LEU A 214 17.81 -28.02 -7.32
N VAL A 215 17.83 -29.34 -7.48
CA VAL A 215 18.36 -30.00 -8.68
C VAL A 215 17.23 -30.30 -9.67
N PRO A 216 17.49 -30.38 -10.99
CA PRO A 216 16.48 -30.77 -11.95
C PRO A 216 15.83 -32.12 -11.60
N GLY A 217 14.51 -32.18 -11.67
CA GLY A 217 13.70 -33.32 -11.25
C GLY A 217 13.12 -33.17 -9.86
N GLU A 218 12.85 -34.29 -9.21
CA GLU A 218 12.24 -34.33 -7.88
C GLU A 218 13.23 -33.99 -6.77
N ASN A 219 12.85 -33.11 -5.87
CA ASN A 219 13.59 -32.74 -4.66
C ASN A 219 12.71 -33.03 -3.45
N ILE A 220 13.21 -33.82 -2.51
CA ILE A 220 12.48 -34.25 -1.32
C ILE A 220 13.17 -33.66 -0.08
N PHE A 221 12.40 -32.96 0.75
CA PHE A 221 12.85 -32.33 1.99
C PHE A 221 12.06 -32.90 3.15
N ASN A 222 12.74 -33.64 4.04
CA ASN A 222 12.14 -34.24 5.23
C ASN A 222 12.41 -33.35 6.43
N PHE A 223 11.36 -32.73 6.95
CA PHE A 223 11.39 -31.92 8.16
C PHE A 223 11.04 -32.77 9.36
N SER A 224 11.75 -32.55 10.49
CA SER A 224 11.48 -33.25 11.75
C SER A 224 11.52 -32.23 12.92
N CYS A 225 10.52 -32.34 13.82
CA CYS A 225 10.42 -31.53 15.03
C CYS A 225 9.85 -32.36 16.19
N GLY A 226 10.69 -32.81 17.11
CA GLY A 226 10.31 -33.80 18.12
C GLY A 226 9.97 -35.14 17.46
N ASP A 227 8.78 -35.66 17.74
CA ASP A 227 8.28 -36.93 17.16
C ASP A 227 7.44 -36.71 15.89
N ILE A 228 7.45 -35.50 15.31
CA ILE A 228 6.61 -35.14 14.17
C ILE A 228 7.49 -34.90 12.94
N ASP A 229 7.16 -35.59 11.86
CA ASP A 229 7.80 -35.47 10.56
C ASP A 229 6.85 -34.89 9.52
N SER A 230 7.40 -34.13 8.57
CA SER A 230 6.68 -33.60 7.41
C SER A 230 7.58 -33.64 6.19
N THR A 231 7.02 -33.98 5.04
CA THR A 231 7.78 -34.08 3.78
C THR A 231 7.27 -33.04 2.79
N VAL A 232 8.22 -32.32 2.16
CA VAL A 232 7.97 -31.36 1.09
C VAL A 232 8.58 -31.91 -0.19
N ILE A 233 7.81 -31.91 -1.27
CA ILE A 233 8.27 -32.33 -2.61
C ILE A 233 8.20 -31.14 -3.55
N ILE A 234 9.33 -30.81 -4.18
CA ILE A 234 9.43 -29.73 -5.16
C ILE A 234 10.04 -30.30 -6.44
N HIS A 235 9.32 -30.22 -7.53
CA HIS A 235 9.83 -30.60 -8.85
C HIS A 235 10.44 -29.37 -9.51
N ARG A 236 11.74 -29.41 -9.76
CA ARG A 236 12.39 -28.42 -10.61
C ARG A 236 12.35 -28.89 -12.05
N MET A 237 11.76 -28.07 -12.93
CA MET A 237 11.80 -28.38 -14.36
C MET A 237 13.26 -28.46 -14.82
N PRO A 238 13.62 -29.49 -15.60
CA PRO A 238 14.92 -29.50 -16.26
C PRO A 238 15.00 -28.26 -17.15
N GLN A 239 16.16 -27.62 -17.16
CA GLN A 239 16.40 -26.49 -18.08
C GLN A 239 16.04 -27.00 -19.48
N GLN A 240 15.02 -26.41 -20.11
CA GLN A 240 14.57 -26.88 -21.42
C GLN A 240 15.74 -26.75 -22.40
N THR A 241 16.45 -27.83 -22.63
CA THR A 241 17.07 -28.07 -23.93
C THR A 241 15.90 -28.15 -24.90
N VAL A 242 15.87 -27.33 -25.91
CA VAL A 242 14.83 -27.18 -26.93
C VAL A 242 14.56 -28.55 -27.60
N SER A 243 13.78 -29.40 -26.94
CA SER A 243 13.35 -30.67 -27.48
C SER A 243 11.99 -31.04 -26.90
N GLY A 244 10.95 -30.55 -27.59
CA GLY A 244 9.57 -30.86 -27.28
C GLY A 244 8.63 -29.69 -27.48
N ILE A 245 8.71 -29.00 -28.65
CA ILE A 245 7.65 -28.08 -29.04
C ILE A 245 6.37 -28.90 -29.13
N THR A 246 5.44 -28.68 -28.22
CA THR A 246 4.14 -29.36 -28.25
C THR A 246 3.39 -28.91 -29.51
N PRO A 247 3.02 -29.85 -30.39
CA PRO A 247 2.24 -29.51 -31.57
C PRO A 247 0.91 -28.85 -31.20
N ILE A 248 0.50 -27.88 -31.97
CA ILE A 248 -0.79 -27.20 -31.85
C ILE A 248 -1.66 -27.53 -33.08
N ASP A 249 -2.98 -27.35 -32.93
CA ASP A 249 -3.95 -27.53 -34.01
C ASP A 249 -4.69 -26.22 -34.38
N LYS A 250 -4.49 -25.16 -33.60
CA LYS A 250 -5.18 -23.88 -33.75
C LYS A 250 -4.22 -22.70 -33.56
N ILE A 251 -4.65 -21.54 -34.09
CA ILE A 251 -3.98 -20.27 -33.82
C ILE A 251 -3.93 -20.01 -32.30
N VAL A 252 -2.75 -19.61 -31.81
CA VAL A 252 -2.55 -19.25 -30.41
C VAL A 252 -3.26 -17.90 -30.12
N PRO A 253 -4.30 -17.86 -29.28
CA PRO A 253 -5.12 -16.66 -29.11
C PRO A 253 -4.36 -15.43 -28.56
N SER A 254 -3.37 -15.66 -27.70
CA SER A 254 -2.54 -14.59 -27.12
C SER A 254 -1.54 -14.00 -28.11
N GLU A 255 -1.30 -14.67 -29.24
CA GLU A 255 -0.30 -14.31 -30.24
C GLU A 255 -0.93 -13.89 -31.58
N ALA A 256 -2.24 -13.60 -31.58
CA ALA A 256 -2.94 -12.96 -32.70
C ALA A 256 -2.76 -11.43 -32.65
N PHE A 257 -1.89 -10.89 -33.45
CA PHE A 257 -1.51 -9.47 -33.46
C PHE A 257 -2.58 -8.58 -34.13
N PRO A 258 -2.82 -7.32 -33.70
CA PRO A 258 -2.15 -6.67 -32.57
C PRO A 258 -2.81 -7.04 -31.22
N PRO A 259 -2.02 -7.19 -30.15
CA PRO A 259 -2.57 -7.44 -28.80
C PRO A 259 -3.26 -6.22 -28.19
N LYS A 260 -2.94 -5.01 -28.69
CA LYS A 260 -3.50 -3.70 -28.28
C LYS A 260 -3.75 -2.85 -29.51
N ASP A 261 -4.56 -1.81 -29.37
CA ASP A 261 -4.80 -0.84 -30.44
C ASP A 261 -3.48 -0.27 -30.92
N THR A 262 -3.24 -0.39 -32.23
CA THR A 262 -1.96 -0.03 -32.86
C THR A 262 -2.21 0.83 -34.10
N ALA A 263 -1.50 1.95 -34.18
CA ALA A 263 -1.56 2.85 -35.32
C ALA A 263 -0.29 2.77 -36.17
N TYR A 264 -0.45 2.86 -37.48
CA TYR A 264 0.61 2.87 -38.46
C TYR A 264 0.62 4.19 -39.24
N THR A 265 1.77 4.85 -39.27
CA THR A 265 1.99 6.10 -40.01
C THR A 265 2.39 5.82 -41.47
N SER A 266 2.37 6.86 -42.31
CA SER A 266 2.57 6.74 -43.76
C SER A 266 3.93 6.19 -44.18
N ASP A 267 4.90 6.25 -43.31
CA ASP A 267 6.28 5.74 -43.48
C ASP A 267 6.52 4.34 -42.92
N THR A 268 5.47 3.70 -42.39
CA THR A 268 5.55 2.39 -41.78
C THR A 268 4.90 1.31 -42.64
N THR A 269 5.25 0.06 -42.35
CA THR A 269 4.65 -1.14 -42.95
C THR A 269 3.75 -1.81 -41.92
N VAL A 270 2.51 -2.11 -42.31
CA VAL A 270 1.57 -2.81 -41.44
C VAL A 270 1.93 -4.29 -41.39
N MET A 271 2.30 -4.77 -40.23
CA MET A 271 2.58 -6.19 -39.99
C MET A 271 1.33 -6.89 -39.47
N LEU A 272 0.88 -7.94 -40.17
CA LEU A 272 -0.12 -8.86 -39.66
C LEU A 272 0.59 -10.17 -39.34
N GLN A 273 0.42 -10.67 -38.12
CA GLN A 273 1.06 -11.91 -37.67
C GLN A 273 0.26 -12.66 -36.63
N CYS A 274 0.38 -13.98 -36.66
CA CYS A 274 -0.13 -14.87 -35.62
C CYS A 274 0.73 -16.13 -35.52
N THR A 275 0.66 -16.82 -34.38
CA THR A 275 1.26 -18.15 -34.26
C THR A 275 0.22 -19.20 -34.58
N ALA A 276 0.53 -20.04 -35.54
CA ALA A 276 -0.31 -21.12 -36.04
C ALA A 276 0.49 -22.43 -36.25
N PRO A 277 -0.16 -23.60 -36.36
CA PRO A 277 0.55 -24.87 -36.65
C PRO A 277 1.23 -24.82 -38.02
N TYR A 278 2.49 -25.21 -38.08
CA TYR A 278 3.17 -25.34 -39.38
C TYR A 278 2.41 -26.34 -40.29
N GLY A 279 2.26 -25.99 -41.56
CA GLY A 279 1.45 -26.71 -42.53
C GLY A 279 0.02 -26.18 -42.65
N ALA A 280 -0.38 -25.22 -41.86
CA ALA A 280 -1.65 -24.52 -42.04
C ALA A 280 -1.60 -23.51 -43.21
N VAL A 281 -2.71 -23.32 -43.88
CA VAL A 281 -2.94 -22.18 -44.76
C VAL A 281 -3.58 -21.08 -43.90
N VAL A 282 -2.84 -19.96 -43.75
CA VAL A 282 -3.25 -18.88 -42.86
C VAL A 282 -3.55 -17.61 -43.65
N THR A 283 -4.68 -16.98 -43.36
CA THR A 283 -5.06 -15.70 -43.92
C THR A 283 -5.46 -14.72 -42.81
N ALA A 284 -5.31 -13.42 -43.06
CA ALA A 284 -5.76 -12.36 -42.16
C ALA A 284 -6.69 -11.40 -42.94
N LYS A 285 -7.87 -11.14 -42.37
CA LYS A 285 -8.78 -10.10 -42.85
C LYS A 285 -8.65 -8.87 -41.98
N VAL A 286 -8.38 -7.72 -42.62
CA VAL A 286 -8.32 -6.40 -42.00
C VAL A 286 -9.06 -5.41 -42.87
N GLY A 287 -10.02 -4.66 -42.31
CA GLY A 287 -10.98 -3.90 -43.14
C GLY A 287 -11.75 -4.81 -44.07
N ASP A 288 -11.78 -4.48 -45.33
CA ASP A 288 -12.43 -5.28 -46.39
C ASP A 288 -11.51 -6.28 -47.08
N ASP A 289 -10.21 -6.17 -46.87
CA ASP A 289 -9.17 -6.94 -47.56
C ASP A 289 -8.74 -8.18 -46.79
N THR A 290 -8.37 -9.23 -47.55
CA THR A 290 -7.81 -10.48 -47.00
C THR A 290 -6.42 -10.74 -47.58
N TYR A 291 -5.47 -11.05 -46.71
CA TYR A 291 -4.08 -11.29 -47.02
C TYR A 291 -3.66 -12.68 -46.62
N SER A 292 -2.86 -13.35 -47.48
CA SER A 292 -2.24 -14.66 -47.15
C SER A 292 -0.96 -14.42 -46.35
N LEU A 293 -0.79 -15.17 -45.27
CA LEU A 293 0.40 -15.12 -44.43
C LEU A 293 1.33 -16.29 -44.76
N THR A 294 2.63 -16.04 -44.64
CA THR A 294 3.69 -17.03 -44.85
C THR A 294 4.34 -17.42 -43.54
N PRO A 295 4.73 -18.69 -43.33
CA PRO A 295 5.46 -19.11 -42.15
C PRO A 295 6.87 -18.52 -42.14
N ALA A 296 7.38 -18.15 -40.97
CA ALA A 296 8.69 -17.54 -40.80
C ALA A 296 9.86 -18.44 -41.24
N TYR A 297 9.70 -19.76 -41.09
CA TYR A 297 10.67 -20.78 -41.51
C TYR A 297 9.97 -22.12 -41.70
N ALA A 298 10.66 -23.09 -42.37
CA ALA A 298 10.16 -24.44 -42.54
C ALA A 298 10.30 -25.24 -41.22
N SER A 299 9.31 -26.07 -40.91
CA SER A 299 9.28 -26.87 -39.69
C SER A 299 8.50 -28.22 -39.92
N HIS A 300 8.23 -28.96 -38.86
CA HIS A 300 7.39 -30.14 -38.91
C HIS A 300 5.91 -29.79 -38.70
N ASN A 301 5.02 -30.51 -39.31
CA ASN A 301 3.57 -30.29 -39.19
C ASN A 301 3.13 -30.20 -37.75
N GLY A 302 2.31 -29.20 -37.42
CA GLY A 302 1.78 -28.95 -36.10
C GLY A 302 2.69 -28.13 -35.19
N VAL A 303 3.95 -27.92 -35.51
CA VAL A 303 4.84 -27.04 -34.71
C VAL A 303 4.30 -25.62 -34.72
N PRO A 304 4.11 -24.98 -33.54
CA PRO A 304 3.71 -23.58 -33.50
C PRO A 304 4.80 -22.70 -34.16
N ILE A 305 4.37 -21.91 -35.13
CA ILE A 305 5.26 -21.04 -35.89
C ILE A 305 4.57 -19.71 -36.19
N ILE A 306 5.35 -18.65 -36.29
CA ILE A 306 4.83 -17.32 -36.66
C ILE A 306 4.54 -17.32 -38.17
N TYR A 307 3.30 -16.96 -38.51
CA TYR A 307 2.88 -16.61 -39.84
C TYR A 307 2.72 -15.10 -39.95
N SER A 308 3.26 -14.49 -41.00
CA SER A 308 3.21 -13.04 -41.13
C SER A 308 3.07 -12.60 -42.58
N VAL A 309 2.60 -11.35 -42.72
CA VAL A 309 2.61 -10.60 -43.98
C VAL A 309 2.90 -9.13 -43.68
N ALA A 310 3.76 -8.52 -44.48
CA ALA A 310 4.07 -7.11 -44.44
C ALA A 310 3.32 -6.37 -45.56
N ILE A 311 2.47 -5.42 -45.21
CA ILE A 311 1.64 -4.68 -46.14
C ILE A 311 2.08 -3.23 -46.14
N PRO A 312 2.57 -2.68 -47.27
CA PRO A 312 2.86 -1.26 -47.35
C PRO A 312 1.63 -0.43 -47.00
N HIS A 313 1.79 0.57 -46.13
CA HIS A 313 0.70 1.44 -45.66
C HIS A 313 -0.17 1.99 -46.81
N ALA A 314 0.44 2.40 -47.93
CA ALA A 314 -0.26 2.91 -49.10
C ALA A 314 -1.25 1.91 -49.77
N LYS A 315 -1.04 0.59 -49.58
CA LYS A 315 -1.92 -0.44 -50.14
C LYS A 315 -3.22 -0.63 -49.37
N LEU A 316 -3.33 -0.06 -48.17
CA LEU A 316 -4.51 -0.11 -47.32
C LEU A 316 -5.41 1.12 -47.50
N ASN A 317 -5.25 1.86 -48.60
CA ASN A 317 -6.07 3.03 -48.96
C ASN A 317 -6.19 4.09 -47.87
N PRO A 318 -5.08 4.57 -47.29
CA PRO A 318 -5.14 5.61 -46.28
C PRO A 318 -5.74 6.91 -46.85
N LYS A 319 -6.59 7.56 -46.06
CA LYS A 319 -7.02 8.91 -46.39
C LYS A 319 -5.96 9.93 -45.97
N ILE A 320 -5.71 10.93 -46.79
CA ILE A 320 -4.54 11.84 -46.65
C ILE A 320 -4.60 12.62 -45.33
N ASN A 321 -5.76 13.08 -44.91
CA ASN A 321 -5.91 14.00 -43.76
C ASN A 321 -6.64 13.37 -42.56
N GLU A 322 -6.85 12.04 -42.56
CA GLU A 322 -7.64 11.36 -41.53
C GLU A 322 -6.89 10.15 -40.97
N THR A 323 -7.24 9.77 -39.76
CA THR A 323 -6.89 8.46 -39.19
C THR A 323 -8.10 7.54 -39.41
N ILE A 324 -7.88 6.39 -40.04
CA ILE A 324 -8.93 5.39 -40.36
C ILE A 324 -8.83 4.23 -39.35
N ASP A 325 -9.95 3.86 -38.75
CA ASP A 325 -10.11 2.62 -37.98
C ASP A 325 -10.38 1.46 -38.94
N LEU A 326 -9.44 0.56 -39.14
CA LEU A 326 -9.59 -0.68 -39.91
C LEU A 326 -10.23 -1.81 -39.12
N GLY A 327 -10.41 -1.63 -37.81
CA GLY A 327 -10.99 -2.60 -36.91
C GLY A 327 -10.06 -3.70 -36.46
N ILE A 328 -10.68 -4.75 -35.93
CA ILE A 328 -10.02 -5.95 -35.40
C ILE A 328 -9.60 -6.85 -36.57
N VAL A 329 -8.40 -7.42 -36.51
CA VAL A 329 -7.91 -8.41 -37.49
C VAL A 329 -8.54 -9.76 -37.19
N THR A 330 -9.09 -10.41 -38.22
CA THR A 330 -9.56 -11.80 -38.13
C THR A 330 -8.59 -12.71 -38.87
N TYR A 331 -7.88 -13.54 -38.13
CA TYR A 331 -7.04 -14.59 -38.67
C TYR A 331 -7.84 -15.87 -38.88
N SER A 332 -7.72 -16.45 -40.07
CA SER A 332 -8.35 -17.70 -40.44
C SER A 332 -7.28 -18.70 -40.82
N GLN A 333 -7.33 -19.89 -40.26
CA GLN A 333 -6.47 -21.01 -40.67
C GLN A 333 -7.27 -22.18 -41.21
N THR A 334 -6.72 -22.89 -42.19
CA THR A 334 -7.15 -24.20 -42.60
C THR A 334 -6.02 -25.18 -42.29
N TYR A 335 -6.25 -26.12 -41.38
CA TYR A 335 -5.29 -27.11 -40.97
C TYR A 335 -5.99 -28.47 -40.81
N ASN A 336 -5.42 -29.54 -41.40
CA ASN A 336 -6.04 -30.91 -41.42
C ASN A 336 -7.52 -30.94 -41.83
N GLY A 337 -7.89 -30.07 -42.79
CA GLY A 337 -9.29 -29.96 -43.26
C GLY A 337 -10.24 -29.18 -42.38
N LEU A 338 -9.78 -28.68 -41.18
CA LEU A 338 -10.58 -27.85 -40.30
C LEU A 338 -10.24 -26.35 -40.51
N VAL A 339 -11.29 -25.55 -40.55
CA VAL A 339 -11.18 -24.07 -40.59
C VAL A 339 -11.45 -23.53 -39.22
N THR A 340 -10.50 -22.75 -38.69
CA THR A 340 -10.68 -22.04 -37.43
C THR A 340 -10.34 -20.58 -37.59
N ASN A 341 -11.01 -19.69 -36.77
CA ASN A 341 -10.81 -18.28 -36.80
C ASN A 341 -10.39 -17.77 -35.42
N GLN A 342 -9.46 -16.81 -35.40
CA GLN A 342 -9.01 -16.10 -34.20
C GLN A 342 -8.98 -14.60 -34.47
N LYS A 343 -9.56 -13.81 -33.56
CA LYS A 343 -9.53 -12.35 -33.65
C LYS A 343 -8.37 -11.79 -32.81
N SER A 344 -7.75 -10.72 -33.30
CA SER A 344 -6.83 -9.91 -32.48
C SER A 344 -7.60 -9.25 -31.32
N LYS A 345 -6.88 -8.91 -30.24
CA LYS A 345 -7.47 -8.13 -29.14
C LYS A 345 -7.55 -6.65 -29.47
N GLY A 346 -6.53 -6.10 -30.13
CA GLY A 346 -6.45 -4.71 -30.55
C GLY A 346 -6.89 -4.51 -31.98
N LYS A 347 -7.20 -3.24 -32.30
CA LYS A 347 -7.55 -2.73 -33.63
C LYS A 347 -6.34 -2.16 -34.36
N ILE A 348 -6.42 -2.07 -35.68
CA ILE A 348 -5.45 -1.38 -36.53
C ILE A 348 -6.02 -0.04 -36.98
N TYR A 349 -5.21 1.01 -36.83
CA TYR A 349 -5.48 2.35 -37.31
C TYR A 349 -4.44 2.76 -38.35
N LEU A 350 -4.90 3.40 -39.45
CA LEU A 350 -4.04 3.99 -40.47
C LEU A 350 -4.04 5.50 -40.34
N VAL A 351 -2.86 6.08 -40.13
CA VAL A 351 -2.69 7.53 -40.05
C VAL A 351 -2.31 8.05 -41.43
N GLY A 352 -3.15 8.91 -42.01
CA GLY A 352 -2.90 9.52 -43.31
C GLY A 352 -1.69 10.44 -43.31
N LYS A 353 -1.15 10.75 -44.50
CA LYS A 353 0.11 11.48 -44.67
C LYS A 353 0.16 12.83 -43.96
N ASN A 354 -0.98 13.55 -43.91
CA ASN A 354 -1.11 14.87 -43.26
C ASN A 354 -1.93 14.78 -41.95
N ALA A 355 -2.39 13.58 -41.57
CA ALA A 355 -3.10 13.40 -40.32
C ALA A 355 -2.11 13.33 -39.15
N GLN A 356 -2.57 13.74 -37.98
CA GLN A 356 -1.83 13.52 -36.74
C GLN A 356 -2.59 12.48 -35.91
N LEU A 357 -1.87 11.46 -35.50
CA LEU A 357 -2.38 10.53 -34.50
C LEU A 357 -2.55 11.25 -33.17
N ALA A 358 -3.72 11.13 -32.55
CA ALA A 358 -3.99 11.66 -31.24
C ALA A 358 -4.51 10.54 -30.32
N VAL A 359 -4.20 10.66 -29.05
CA VAL A 359 -4.66 9.75 -28.00
C VAL A 359 -5.31 10.53 -26.87
N GLN A 360 -6.36 9.94 -26.27
CA GLN A 360 -7.07 10.53 -25.15
C GLN A 360 -6.97 9.61 -23.94
N VAL A 361 -6.63 10.18 -22.79
CA VAL A 361 -6.60 9.46 -21.52
C VAL A 361 -8.00 8.94 -21.17
N ASN A 362 -8.12 7.63 -20.96
CA ASN A 362 -9.36 6.91 -20.66
C ASN A 362 -9.52 6.52 -19.21
N LYS A 363 -8.48 6.64 -18.40
CA LYS A 363 -8.47 6.39 -16.96
C LYS A 363 -8.61 7.69 -16.16
N TYR A 364 -8.93 7.60 -14.88
CA TYR A 364 -8.97 8.76 -13.99
C TYR A 364 -7.71 9.62 -14.10
N SER A 365 -6.55 8.95 -14.12
CA SER A 365 -5.25 9.54 -14.37
C SER A 365 -4.33 8.54 -15.06
N ALA A 366 -3.37 9.03 -15.84
CA ALA A 366 -2.38 8.23 -16.55
C ALA A 366 -0.99 8.84 -16.42
N ASN A 367 -0.02 8.01 -16.08
CA ASN A 367 1.37 8.45 -15.93
C ASN A 367 2.06 8.60 -17.30
N VAL A 368 2.74 9.71 -17.49
CA VAL A 368 3.61 9.96 -18.64
C VAL A 368 5.04 9.77 -18.20
N LEU A 369 5.69 8.74 -18.70
CA LEU A 369 7.08 8.36 -18.35
C LEU A 369 8.08 9.24 -19.08
N ILE A 370 9.21 9.56 -18.44
CA ILE A 370 10.35 10.21 -19.13
C ILE A 370 10.97 9.24 -20.15
N ASN A 371 11.03 7.95 -19.77
CA ASN A 371 11.62 6.90 -20.58
C ASN A 371 10.76 5.62 -20.47
N GLN A 372 10.36 5.04 -21.62
CA GLN A 372 9.56 3.83 -21.69
C GLN A 372 10.22 2.57 -21.08
N TYR A 373 11.53 2.59 -20.85
CA TYR A 373 12.31 1.49 -20.27
C TYR A 373 12.51 1.62 -18.75
N SER A 374 12.04 2.70 -18.14
CA SER A 374 12.18 2.97 -16.71
C SER A 374 10.84 3.46 -16.13
N PRO A 375 9.96 2.54 -15.71
CA PRO A 375 8.62 2.89 -15.28
C PRO A 375 8.58 3.73 -13.99
N SER A 376 9.68 3.78 -13.24
CA SER A 376 9.80 4.62 -12.03
C SER A 376 10.11 6.10 -12.33
N ASN A 377 10.47 6.45 -13.59
CA ASN A 377 10.79 7.82 -13.99
C ASN A 377 9.64 8.43 -14.79
N TYR A 378 8.87 9.31 -14.17
CA TYR A 378 7.78 9.98 -14.86
C TYR A 378 7.98 11.49 -14.97
N LEU A 379 7.29 12.07 -15.96
CA LEU A 379 7.33 13.48 -16.28
C LEU A 379 6.13 14.22 -15.67
N THR A 380 4.95 13.62 -15.77
CA THR A 380 3.68 14.19 -15.31
C THR A 380 2.61 13.10 -15.23
N THR A 381 1.48 13.42 -14.60
CA THR A 381 0.28 12.58 -14.61
C THR A 381 -0.85 13.34 -15.30
N LEU A 382 -1.30 12.85 -16.44
CA LEU A 382 -2.42 13.42 -17.18
C LEU A 382 -3.76 12.90 -16.64
N LYS A 383 -4.79 13.73 -16.71
CA LYS A 383 -6.15 13.43 -16.22
C LYS A 383 -7.05 12.89 -17.32
N HIS A 384 -8.11 12.19 -16.93
CA HIS A 384 -9.15 11.72 -17.84
C HIS A 384 -9.59 12.83 -18.81
N GLY A 385 -9.63 12.49 -20.10
CA GLY A 385 -10.02 13.44 -21.13
C GLY A 385 -8.87 14.28 -21.70
N SER A 386 -7.64 14.21 -21.15
CA SER A 386 -6.45 14.82 -21.79
C SER A 386 -6.24 14.23 -23.18
N ILE A 387 -6.06 15.09 -24.20
CA ILE A 387 -5.80 14.67 -25.57
C ILE A 387 -4.45 15.21 -26.02
N ASP A 388 -3.55 14.31 -26.39
CA ASP A 388 -2.25 14.69 -26.95
C ASP A 388 -1.99 14.03 -28.30
N TYR A 389 -1.09 14.62 -29.06
CA TYR A 389 -0.64 14.07 -30.33
C TYR A 389 0.53 13.13 -30.11
N VAL A 390 0.55 12.08 -30.92
CA VAL A 390 1.59 11.06 -30.86
C VAL A 390 2.78 11.49 -31.70
N SER A 391 3.96 11.41 -31.12
CA SER A 391 5.26 11.66 -31.76
C SER A 391 5.94 10.37 -32.22
N SER A 392 5.70 9.25 -31.52
CA SER A 392 6.26 7.94 -31.86
C SER A 392 5.34 6.81 -31.32
N VAL A 393 5.47 5.64 -31.92
CA VAL A 393 4.70 4.45 -31.54
C VAL A 393 5.71 3.33 -31.22
N SER A 394 5.62 2.76 -30.04
CA SER A 394 6.34 1.55 -29.65
C SER A 394 5.37 0.41 -29.35
N GLU A 395 5.85 -0.74 -28.93
CA GLU A 395 5.02 -1.92 -28.67
C GLU A 395 3.93 -1.62 -27.61
N ASN A 396 4.31 -1.05 -26.47
CA ASN A 396 3.44 -0.83 -25.32
C ASN A 396 3.11 0.63 -25.03
N TYR A 397 3.79 1.58 -25.70
CA TYR A 397 3.70 3.00 -25.41
C TYR A 397 3.49 3.87 -26.65
N TYR A 398 2.86 5.02 -26.44
CA TYR A 398 2.89 6.14 -27.35
C TYR A 398 3.83 7.22 -26.82
N GLY A 399 4.79 7.67 -27.62
CA GLY A 399 5.51 8.90 -27.35
C GLY A 399 4.60 10.10 -27.64
N LEU A 400 4.57 11.07 -26.74
CA LEU A 400 3.70 12.24 -26.82
C LEU A 400 4.43 13.45 -27.41
N LYS A 401 3.71 14.35 -28.06
CA LYS A 401 4.27 15.64 -28.54
C LYS A 401 4.53 16.61 -27.39
N SER A 402 3.79 16.52 -26.30
CA SER A 402 4.07 17.26 -25.06
C SER A 402 5.35 16.76 -24.36
N GLY A 403 5.88 15.62 -24.80
CA GLY A 403 7.03 14.92 -24.22
C GLY A 403 6.64 13.68 -23.42
N GLY A 404 7.60 12.77 -23.30
CA GLY A 404 7.43 11.51 -22.55
C GLY A 404 6.64 10.44 -23.29
N PHE A 405 6.30 9.36 -22.54
CA PHE A 405 5.68 8.15 -23.07
C PHE A 405 4.47 7.76 -22.20
N ILE A 406 3.34 7.48 -22.83
CA ILE A 406 2.12 7.04 -22.16
C ILE A 406 1.78 5.59 -22.55
N SER A 407 1.32 4.79 -21.60
CA SER A 407 0.91 3.41 -21.86
C SER A 407 -0.29 3.36 -22.80
N LYS A 408 -0.27 2.41 -23.75
CA LYS A 408 -1.41 2.14 -24.63
C LYS A 408 -2.66 1.68 -23.86
N ASP A 409 -2.49 1.11 -22.66
CA ASP A 409 -3.60 0.67 -21.80
C ASP A 409 -4.33 1.83 -21.11
N ASP A 410 -3.73 3.01 -21.09
CA ASP A 410 -4.24 4.19 -20.39
C ASP A 410 -4.92 5.20 -21.30
N VAL A 411 -4.93 4.91 -22.62
CA VAL A 411 -5.46 5.83 -23.63
C VAL A 411 -6.30 5.12 -24.69
N ASN A 412 -7.19 5.89 -25.32
CA ASN A 412 -7.86 5.49 -26.55
C ASN A 412 -7.33 6.32 -27.72
N ILE A 413 -7.23 5.74 -28.92
CA ILE A 413 -6.96 6.46 -30.13
C ILE A 413 -8.18 7.32 -30.48
N VAL A 414 -7.96 8.59 -30.78
CA VAL A 414 -9.00 9.54 -31.17
C VAL A 414 -9.02 9.67 -32.69
N ASN A 415 -10.14 9.27 -33.29
CA ASN A 415 -10.37 9.37 -34.74
C ASN A 415 -10.84 10.78 -35.14
N GLY A 416 -10.42 11.23 -36.32
CA GLY A 416 -10.92 12.44 -36.94
C GLY A 416 -10.47 13.76 -36.28
N VAL A 417 -9.46 13.72 -35.42
CA VAL A 417 -8.91 14.93 -34.85
C VAL A 417 -8.00 15.60 -35.87
N THR A 418 -8.47 16.66 -36.51
CA THR A 418 -7.59 17.59 -37.21
C THR A 418 -6.72 18.29 -36.17
N PRO A 419 -5.40 18.45 -36.44
CA PRO A 419 -4.55 19.21 -35.54
C PRO A 419 -5.11 20.61 -35.33
N TYR A 420 -5.64 20.88 -34.14
CA TYR A 420 -6.04 22.22 -33.77
C TYR A 420 -5.35 22.60 -32.48
N LEU A 421 -5.00 23.87 -32.39
CA LEU A 421 -4.51 24.45 -31.15
C LEU A 421 -5.73 24.97 -30.37
N ARG A 422 -5.79 24.62 -29.13
CA ARG A 422 -6.81 25.17 -28.22
C ARG A 422 -6.56 26.64 -28.04
N LYS A 423 -7.58 27.44 -28.26
CA LYS A 423 -7.48 28.88 -28.03
C LYS A 423 -7.73 29.15 -26.55
N VAL A 424 -6.68 29.54 -25.84
CA VAL A 424 -6.83 30.04 -24.48
C VAL A 424 -7.35 31.46 -24.53
N GLU A 425 -8.54 31.66 -24.00
CA GLU A 425 -9.26 32.95 -24.09
C GLU A 425 -8.93 33.85 -22.90
N ASN A 426 -8.80 33.26 -21.71
CA ASN A 426 -8.54 34.00 -20.47
C ASN A 426 -7.98 33.08 -19.39
N VAL A 427 -7.41 33.67 -18.35
CA VAL A 427 -7.00 33.02 -17.09
C VAL A 427 -7.63 33.77 -15.94
N ILE A 428 -8.35 33.09 -15.06
CA ILE A 428 -9.06 33.69 -13.94
C ILE A 428 -8.69 32.92 -12.65
N ILE A 429 -8.39 33.64 -11.58
CA ILE A 429 -8.21 33.08 -10.25
C ILE A 429 -9.50 33.27 -9.44
N GLN A 430 -9.96 32.20 -8.80
CA GLN A 430 -11.12 32.23 -7.91
C GLN A 430 -10.76 31.61 -6.57
N PRO A 431 -10.92 32.35 -5.46
CA PRO A 431 -10.67 31.81 -4.14
C PRO A 431 -11.64 30.69 -3.81
N THR A 432 -11.18 29.73 -3.00
CA THR A 432 -11.96 28.63 -2.42
C THR A 432 -11.72 28.59 -0.92
N GLU A 433 -12.38 27.72 -0.20
CA GLU A 433 -12.23 27.61 1.26
C GLU A 433 -10.80 27.24 1.69
N LYS A 434 -10.13 26.36 0.94
CA LYS A 434 -8.79 25.85 1.29
C LYS A 434 -7.69 26.22 0.28
N GLY A 435 -7.99 27.13 -0.66
CA GLY A 435 -7.04 27.44 -1.73
C GLY A 435 -7.63 28.30 -2.83
N GLU A 436 -7.17 28.09 -4.05
CA GLU A 436 -7.60 28.85 -5.22
C GLU A 436 -7.73 27.97 -6.46
N ASN A 437 -8.71 28.27 -7.32
CA ASN A 437 -8.84 27.72 -8.65
C ASN A 437 -8.24 28.66 -9.69
N LEU A 438 -7.23 28.20 -10.41
CA LEU A 438 -6.75 28.83 -11.62
C LEU A 438 -7.55 28.25 -12.80
N ASN A 439 -8.51 29.02 -13.31
CA ASN A 439 -9.38 28.64 -14.43
C ASN A 439 -8.75 29.09 -15.75
N ILE A 440 -8.33 28.15 -16.59
CA ILE A 440 -7.73 28.43 -17.91
C ILE A 440 -8.79 28.16 -18.95
N ILE A 441 -9.44 29.25 -19.41
CA ILE A 441 -10.61 29.21 -20.26
C ILE A 441 -10.22 28.83 -21.70
N GLY A 442 -10.87 27.81 -22.25
CA GLY A 442 -10.60 27.28 -23.57
C GLY A 442 -9.54 26.17 -23.62
N ALA A 443 -9.00 25.75 -22.47
CA ALA A 443 -7.91 24.77 -22.38
C ALA A 443 -8.37 23.33 -22.05
N ALA A 444 -9.66 23.01 -22.16
CA ALA A 444 -10.14 21.66 -21.87
C ALA A 444 -9.40 20.58 -22.69
N GLY A 445 -8.98 19.52 -22.02
CA GLY A 445 -8.25 18.41 -22.63
C GLY A 445 -6.83 18.77 -23.06
N ALA A 446 -6.29 19.97 -22.78
CA ALA A 446 -4.90 20.28 -23.03
C ALA A 446 -3.98 19.41 -22.18
N PRO A 447 -2.95 18.78 -22.78
CA PRO A 447 -1.92 18.11 -21.99
C PRO A 447 -1.14 19.15 -21.18
N PHE A 448 -0.66 18.72 -20.01
CA PHE A 448 0.05 19.64 -19.12
C PHE A 448 1.21 18.97 -18.42
N HIS A 449 2.20 19.77 -18.02
CA HIS A 449 3.23 19.41 -17.08
C HIS A 449 3.17 20.36 -15.89
N ILE A 450 3.20 19.83 -14.67
CA ILE A 450 3.26 20.62 -13.45
C ILE A 450 4.57 20.33 -12.75
N LYS A 451 5.23 21.40 -12.33
CA LYS A 451 6.46 21.35 -11.54
C LYS A 451 6.34 22.31 -10.36
N TYR A 452 6.62 21.81 -9.18
CA TYR A 452 6.79 22.62 -7.99
C TYR A 452 8.27 22.61 -7.57
N ASP A 453 8.86 23.79 -7.47
CA ASP A 453 10.21 24.00 -6.94
C ASP A 453 10.09 24.41 -5.48
N ASN A 454 10.42 23.49 -4.57
CA ASN A 454 10.28 23.68 -3.14
C ASN A 454 11.28 24.71 -2.59
N PHE A 455 12.47 24.84 -3.20
CA PHE A 455 13.50 25.79 -2.76
C PHE A 455 13.11 27.23 -3.10
N TYR A 456 12.70 27.48 -4.35
CA TYR A 456 12.27 28.80 -4.80
C TYR A 456 10.78 29.09 -4.51
N LYS A 457 10.03 28.11 -4.02
CA LYS A 457 8.58 28.17 -3.78
C LYS A 457 7.79 28.58 -5.03
N ILE A 458 8.14 27.97 -6.17
CA ILE A 458 7.56 28.29 -7.47
C ILE A 458 6.76 27.10 -7.98
N LEU A 459 5.48 27.30 -8.27
CA LEU A 459 4.63 26.39 -9.01
C LEU A 459 4.58 26.81 -10.48
N SER A 460 4.82 25.87 -11.39
CA SER A 460 4.72 26.07 -12.83
C SER A 460 3.78 25.07 -13.46
N ILE A 461 2.86 25.53 -14.30
CA ILE A 461 2.07 24.67 -15.19
C ILE A 461 2.38 25.03 -16.63
N THR A 462 2.84 24.05 -17.41
CA THR A 462 3.03 24.18 -18.85
C THR A 462 1.91 23.46 -19.57
N LEU A 463 1.15 24.16 -20.38
CA LEU A 463 0.12 23.61 -21.26
C LEU A 463 0.67 23.41 -22.66
N PHE A 464 0.31 22.31 -23.30
CA PHE A 464 0.71 21.99 -24.68
C PHE A 464 -0.50 21.97 -25.61
N ASN A 465 -0.22 22.07 -26.91
CA ASN A 465 -1.24 22.12 -27.95
C ASN A 465 -2.23 23.28 -27.75
N VAL A 466 -1.72 24.44 -27.33
CA VAL A 466 -2.47 25.67 -27.08
C VAL A 466 -1.93 26.80 -27.94
N THR A 467 -2.78 27.78 -28.24
CA THR A 467 -2.34 29.07 -28.79
C THR A 467 -1.65 29.87 -27.68
N ASN A 468 -0.94 30.93 -28.10
CA ASN A 468 -0.38 31.87 -27.12
C ASN A 468 -1.47 32.36 -26.16
N MET A 469 -1.18 32.26 -24.89
CA MET A 469 -2.03 32.84 -23.84
C MET A 469 -1.95 34.37 -23.88
N PRO A 470 -3.02 35.07 -23.47
CA PRO A 470 -2.98 36.51 -23.30
C PRO A 470 -1.87 36.93 -22.31
N GLU A 471 -1.01 37.87 -22.67
CA GLU A 471 0.08 38.36 -21.81
C GLU A 471 -0.43 39.26 -20.67
N ILE A 472 -1.71 39.68 -20.72
CA ILE A 472 -2.28 40.66 -19.79
C ILE A 472 -2.79 39.91 -18.56
N LEU A 473 -1.88 39.61 -17.65
CA LEU A 473 -2.21 39.17 -16.27
C LEU A 473 -2.14 40.33 -15.27
N ALA A 474 -2.16 41.57 -15.70
CA ALA A 474 -1.93 42.75 -14.88
C ALA A 474 -2.93 42.91 -13.71
N HIS A 475 -3.94 42.07 -13.58
CA HIS A 475 -4.98 42.12 -12.52
C HIS A 475 -5.36 40.74 -11.96
N LEU A 476 -4.50 39.70 -12.08
CA LEU A 476 -4.73 38.46 -11.36
C LEU A 476 -4.35 38.65 -9.88
N GLU A 477 -5.35 38.91 -9.06
CA GLU A 477 -5.20 38.88 -7.61
C GLU A 477 -5.28 37.44 -7.13
N SER A 478 -4.32 37.01 -6.36
CA SER A 478 -4.25 35.69 -5.73
C SER A 478 -3.94 35.87 -4.25
N ASP A 479 -4.58 35.09 -3.39
CA ASP A 479 -4.30 35.09 -1.95
C ASP A 479 -3.04 34.27 -1.62
N ILE A 480 -2.72 33.27 -2.45
CA ILE A 480 -1.63 32.33 -2.24
C ILE A 480 -0.36 32.75 -2.98
N PHE A 481 -0.50 33.25 -4.22
CA PHE A 481 0.62 33.48 -5.11
C PHE A 481 0.92 34.96 -5.33
N SER A 482 2.19 35.23 -5.59
CA SER A 482 2.71 36.49 -6.10
C SER A 482 3.43 36.25 -7.42
N ASN A 483 3.75 37.32 -8.14
CA ASN A 483 4.56 37.28 -9.36
C ASN A 483 4.09 36.22 -10.38
N ILE A 484 2.80 36.26 -10.69
CA ILE A 484 2.23 35.37 -11.72
C ILE A 484 2.66 35.88 -13.10
N SER A 485 3.27 35.00 -13.88
CA SER A 485 3.76 35.30 -15.23
C SER A 485 3.41 34.23 -16.23
N ILE A 486 3.27 34.65 -17.51
CA ILE A 486 3.05 33.71 -18.62
C ILE A 486 4.22 33.84 -19.61
N VAL A 487 4.74 32.69 -20.03
CA VAL A 487 5.73 32.60 -21.11
C VAL A 487 5.16 31.71 -22.19
N ASN A 488 4.99 32.27 -23.40
CA ASN A 488 4.53 31.58 -24.58
C ASN A 488 5.70 31.04 -25.41
N ASN A 489 5.60 29.79 -25.84
CA ASN A 489 6.53 29.16 -26.76
C ASN A 489 5.82 28.71 -28.04
N PRO A 490 5.75 29.53 -29.06
CA PRO A 490 5.05 29.21 -30.31
C PRO A 490 5.71 28.10 -31.14
N ILE A 491 6.99 27.78 -30.87
CA ILE A 491 7.71 26.72 -31.59
C ILE A 491 7.13 25.35 -31.31
N ILE A 492 6.77 25.11 -30.04
CA ILE A 492 6.21 23.84 -29.59
C ILE A 492 4.73 23.99 -29.18
N ASN A 493 4.09 25.12 -29.49
CA ASN A 493 2.70 25.41 -29.16
C ASN A 493 2.39 25.18 -27.68
N SER A 494 3.19 25.76 -26.81
CA SER A 494 3.03 25.66 -25.36
C SER A 494 3.03 27.03 -24.69
N SER A 495 2.41 27.08 -23.53
CA SER A 495 2.42 28.26 -22.67
C SER A 495 2.63 27.82 -21.22
N THR A 496 3.53 28.47 -20.53
CA THR A 496 3.85 28.20 -19.12
C THR A 496 3.36 29.32 -18.24
N ILE A 497 2.54 29.01 -17.25
CA ILE A 497 2.18 29.91 -16.16
C ILE A 497 3.11 29.58 -15.00
N THR A 498 3.79 30.59 -14.48
CA THR A 498 4.68 30.48 -13.32
C THR A 498 4.14 31.35 -12.19
N MET A 499 4.02 30.79 -10.99
CA MET A 499 3.45 31.43 -9.83
C MET A 499 4.37 31.21 -8.63
N LYS A 500 4.78 32.29 -7.96
CA LYS A 500 5.60 32.23 -6.74
C LYS A 500 4.70 32.32 -5.52
N LEU A 501 4.87 31.45 -4.52
CA LEU A 501 4.17 31.58 -3.24
C LEU A 501 4.49 32.92 -2.56
N LYS A 502 3.49 33.53 -1.94
CA LYS A 502 3.67 34.67 -1.06
C LYS A 502 4.45 34.28 0.21
N ASP A 503 5.12 35.23 0.80
CA ASP A 503 5.82 35.02 2.06
C ASP A 503 4.81 34.59 3.15
N GLY A 504 5.18 33.62 3.95
CA GLY A 504 4.32 33.03 4.99
C GLY A 504 3.29 32.01 4.49
N LYS A 505 3.19 31.77 3.17
CA LYS A 505 2.33 30.74 2.59
C LYS A 505 3.10 29.45 2.33
N THR A 506 2.43 28.31 2.50
CA THR A 506 2.98 26.98 2.20
C THR A 506 2.07 26.28 1.21
N PHE A 507 2.66 25.63 0.23
CA PHE A 507 1.92 24.90 -0.80
C PHE A 507 1.47 23.53 -0.25
N GLY A 508 0.16 23.31 -0.22
CA GLY A 508 -0.45 22.06 0.30
C GLY A 508 -0.59 20.98 -0.75
N GLY A 509 -0.72 21.38 -2.03
CA GLY A 509 -0.92 20.45 -3.13
C GLY A 509 -1.75 21.05 -4.26
N TYR A 510 -2.07 20.23 -5.25
CA TYR A 510 -2.87 20.67 -6.39
C TYR A 510 -3.75 19.54 -6.94
N ASN A 511 -4.76 19.94 -7.71
CA ASN A 511 -5.52 19.02 -8.55
C ASN A 511 -5.82 19.67 -9.91
N VAL A 512 -5.84 18.87 -10.98
CA VAL A 512 -6.25 19.31 -12.30
C VAL A 512 -7.53 18.61 -12.68
N SER A 513 -8.46 19.37 -13.20
CA SER A 513 -9.71 18.85 -13.76
C SER A 513 -10.09 19.59 -15.05
N TYR A 514 -10.94 18.97 -15.85
CA TYR A 514 -11.54 19.62 -17.00
C TYR A 514 -13.04 19.79 -16.75
N LEU A 515 -13.52 21.01 -16.89
CA LEU A 515 -14.93 21.34 -16.75
C LEU A 515 -15.37 22.20 -17.95
N ASP A 516 -16.37 21.75 -18.68
CA ASP A 516 -16.83 22.35 -19.91
C ASP A 516 -15.69 22.56 -20.92
N LYS A 517 -15.33 23.80 -21.21
CA LYS A 517 -14.23 24.16 -22.12
C LYS A 517 -12.93 24.51 -21.38
N ASN A 518 -12.89 24.39 -20.06
CA ASN A 518 -11.81 24.92 -19.24
C ASN A 518 -10.93 23.81 -18.65
N LEU A 519 -9.66 24.15 -18.42
CA LEU A 519 -8.81 23.46 -17.48
C LEU A 519 -8.84 24.22 -16.17
N ILE A 520 -9.08 23.51 -15.07
CA ILE A 520 -9.06 24.06 -13.73
C ILE A 520 -7.86 23.47 -13.00
N LEU A 521 -6.93 24.31 -12.60
CA LEU A 521 -5.85 23.96 -11.66
C LEU A 521 -6.27 24.48 -10.28
N TYR A 522 -6.71 23.58 -9.43
CA TYR A 522 -6.89 23.87 -8.00
C TYR A 522 -5.52 23.84 -7.32
N CYS A 523 -5.18 24.91 -6.61
CA CYS A 523 -3.98 25.04 -5.79
C CYS A 523 -4.39 25.16 -4.34
N LYS A 524 -3.99 24.21 -3.52
CA LYS A 524 -4.28 24.16 -2.10
C LYS A 524 -3.20 24.89 -1.30
N GLU A 525 -3.59 25.69 -0.35
CA GLU A 525 -2.72 26.19 0.71
C GLU A 525 -2.56 25.09 1.78
N ALA A 526 -1.34 24.85 2.26
CA ALA A 526 -1.13 23.90 3.34
C ALA A 526 -1.84 24.38 4.60
N HIS A 527 -2.60 23.52 5.22
CA HIS A 527 -3.30 23.82 6.44
C HIS A 527 -2.31 23.88 7.61
N VAL A 528 -2.41 24.91 8.41
CA VAL A 528 -1.68 25.05 9.67
C VAL A 528 -2.62 24.59 10.78
N PRO A 529 -2.21 23.66 11.64
CA PRO A 529 -3.07 23.22 12.73
C PRO A 529 -3.51 24.38 13.61
N ASN A 530 -4.78 24.40 13.97
CA ASN A 530 -5.31 25.31 15.01
C ASN A 530 -4.89 24.86 16.42
N GLY A 531 -3.96 23.93 16.50
CA GLY A 531 -3.70 23.04 17.60
C GLY A 531 -3.24 23.73 18.88
N THR A 532 -3.80 23.22 19.95
CA THR A 532 -3.28 23.42 21.30
C THR A 532 -2.24 22.34 21.61
N SER A 533 -1.48 22.53 22.67
CA SER A 533 -0.56 21.49 23.15
C SER A 533 -1.24 20.14 23.52
N SER A 534 -2.57 20.09 23.67
CA SER A 534 -3.34 18.85 23.92
C SER A 534 -3.94 18.22 22.65
N MET A 535 -4.14 19.01 21.62
CA MET A 535 -4.67 18.60 20.32
C MET A 535 -3.84 19.27 19.22
N PRO A 536 -2.59 18.85 19.03
CA PRO A 536 -1.66 19.54 18.12
C PRO A 536 -2.06 19.42 16.64
N LEU A 537 -2.94 18.51 16.28
CA LEU A 537 -3.44 18.29 14.91
C LEU A 537 -4.88 18.76 14.71
N ASP A 538 -5.40 19.61 15.62
CA ASP A 538 -6.75 20.15 15.46
C ASP A 538 -6.90 20.92 14.14
N GLY A 539 -7.94 20.61 13.38
CA GLY A 539 -8.18 21.15 12.05
C GLY A 539 -7.50 20.40 10.89
N ILE A 540 -6.63 19.44 11.14
CA ILE A 540 -5.94 18.66 10.10
C ILE A 540 -6.79 17.45 9.69
N THR A 541 -7.03 17.29 8.39
CA THR A 541 -7.72 16.15 7.78
C THR A 541 -6.72 15.15 7.22
N ILE A 542 -6.77 13.89 7.69
CA ILE A 542 -5.85 12.83 7.28
C ILE A 542 -6.65 11.66 6.69
N VAL A 543 -6.22 11.18 5.53
CA VAL A 543 -6.76 9.93 4.96
C VAL A 543 -5.73 8.82 5.11
N LEU A 544 -6.12 7.72 5.73
CA LEU A 544 -5.34 6.50 5.85
C LEU A 544 -5.94 5.41 4.96
N ASP A 545 -5.09 4.75 4.20
CA ASP A 545 -5.46 3.64 3.35
C ASP A 545 -4.87 2.33 3.89
N ALA A 546 -5.72 1.34 4.12
CA ALA A 546 -5.28 -0.01 4.41
C ALA A 546 -5.22 -0.79 3.09
N GLY A 547 -4.03 -1.07 2.59
CA GLY A 547 -3.84 -1.80 1.34
C GLY A 547 -4.57 -3.14 1.32
N HIS A 548 -4.99 -3.60 0.12
CA HIS A 548 -5.74 -4.85 -0.09
C HIS A 548 -7.12 -4.88 0.60
N GLY A 549 -7.76 -6.06 0.70
CA GLY A 549 -9.05 -6.24 1.36
C GLY A 549 -9.98 -7.20 0.63
N GLY A 550 -10.92 -7.82 1.37
CA GLY A 550 -11.85 -8.79 0.84
C GLY A 550 -11.17 -10.00 0.24
N ALA A 551 -11.42 -10.26 -1.05
CA ALA A 551 -10.79 -11.38 -1.78
C ALA A 551 -9.30 -11.15 -2.09
N ASP A 552 -8.84 -9.90 -2.11
CA ASP A 552 -7.43 -9.55 -2.26
C ASP A 552 -6.73 -9.62 -0.89
N LEU A 553 -6.04 -10.74 -0.65
CA LEU A 553 -5.32 -10.98 0.60
C LEU A 553 -4.05 -10.12 0.72
N GLY A 554 -3.54 -9.58 -0.41
CA GLY A 554 -2.17 -9.09 -0.48
C GLY A 554 -1.17 -10.24 -0.29
N ASN A 555 -0.04 -9.93 0.29
CA ASN A 555 0.99 -10.92 0.61
C ASN A 555 0.55 -11.83 1.75
N VAL A 556 0.81 -13.12 1.59
CA VAL A 556 0.57 -14.12 2.64
C VAL A 556 1.89 -14.36 3.36
N GLY A 557 1.90 -14.13 4.66
CA GLY A 557 3.11 -14.30 5.48
C GLY A 557 3.49 -15.76 5.72
N ILE A 558 4.59 -15.95 6.43
CA ILE A 558 5.19 -17.28 6.69
C ILE A 558 4.24 -18.26 7.40
N ALA A 559 3.21 -17.77 8.07
CA ALA A 559 2.23 -18.63 8.75
C ALA A 559 1.12 -19.15 7.82
N GLY A 560 1.09 -18.73 6.55
CA GLY A 560 0.05 -19.14 5.63
C GLY A 560 -1.36 -18.84 6.17
N SER A 561 -2.25 -19.83 6.12
CA SER A 561 -3.63 -19.71 6.63
C SER A 561 -3.73 -19.74 8.18
N TYR A 562 -2.63 -19.96 8.89
CA TYR A 562 -2.59 -19.97 10.35
C TYR A 562 -2.30 -18.59 10.95
N GLY A 563 -2.09 -17.58 10.12
CA GLY A 563 -1.85 -16.23 10.55
C GLY A 563 -2.52 -15.18 9.69
N PRO A 564 -2.43 -13.91 10.06
CA PRO A 564 -2.98 -12.81 9.30
C PRO A 564 -2.26 -12.65 7.96
N SER A 565 -2.99 -12.28 6.93
CA SER A 565 -2.45 -11.82 5.66
C SER A 565 -2.15 -10.32 5.70
N GLU A 566 -1.52 -9.80 4.66
CA GLU A 566 -1.18 -8.38 4.54
C GLU A 566 -2.39 -7.47 4.76
N LYS A 567 -3.55 -7.79 4.17
CA LYS A 567 -4.77 -6.98 4.33
C LYS A 567 -5.21 -6.82 5.79
N ASP A 568 -5.02 -7.88 6.60
CA ASP A 568 -5.42 -7.88 8.02
C ASP A 568 -4.48 -7.00 8.86
N LEU A 569 -3.17 -7.10 8.59
CA LEU A 569 -2.13 -6.32 9.26
C LEU A 569 -2.23 -4.84 8.88
N ASN A 570 -2.43 -4.54 7.59
CA ASN A 570 -2.61 -3.17 7.10
C ASN A 570 -3.82 -2.49 7.77
N LEU A 571 -4.95 -3.20 7.86
CA LEU A 571 -6.15 -2.66 8.50
C LEU A 571 -5.95 -2.44 10.00
N ALA A 572 -5.24 -3.33 10.68
CA ALA A 572 -4.95 -3.20 12.10
C ALA A 572 -4.08 -1.96 12.39
N VAL A 573 -3.00 -1.77 11.63
CA VAL A 573 -2.14 -0.58 11.77
C VAL A 573 -2.90 0.70 11.40
N ALA A 574 -3.69 0.69 10.33
CA ALA A 574 -4.49 1.86 9.93
C ALA A 574 -5.47 2.28 11.03
N ASN A 575 -6.18 1.32 11.66
CA ASN A 575 -7.09 1.60 12.77
C ASN A 575 -6.37 2.16 14.00
N LEU A 576 -5.23 1.59 14.38
CA LEU A 576 -4.43 2.07 15.52
C LEU A 576 -3.87 3.48 15.24
N THR A 577 -3.40 3.72 14.01
CA THR A 577 -2.91 5.04 13.58
C THR A 577 -4.04 6.06 13.56
N LYS A 578 -5.24 5.70 13.07
CA LYS A 578 -6.44 6.54 13.16
C LYS A 578 -6.71 6.94 14.60
N ALA A 579 -6.79 5.95 15.49
CA ALA A 579 -7.04 6.18 16.91
C ALA A 579 -6.01 7.14 17.53
N ARG A 580 -4.72 6.96 17.20
CA ARG A 580 -3.65 7.85 17.66
C ARG A 580 -3.83 9.28 17.16
N LEU A 581 -4.05 9.45 15.87
CA LEU A 581 -4.18 10.77 15.24
C LEU A 581 -5.44 11.51 15.72
N GLU A 582 -6.57 10.81 15.88
CA GLU A 582 -7.78 11.40 16.48
C GLU A 582 -7.55 11.84 17.92
N SER A 583 -6.75 11.09 18.69
CA SER A 583 -6.38 11.50 20.04
C SER A 583 -5.52 12.77 20.07
N LEU A 584 -4.86 13.10 18.96
CA LEU A 584 -4.06 14.30 18.76
C LEU A 584 -4.86 15.46 18.14
N GLY A 585 -6.16 15.24 17.86
CA GLY A 585 -7.08 16.26 17.35
C GLY A 585 -7.34 16.22 15.86
N ALA A 586 -6.70 15.32 15.07
CA ALA A 586 -6.93 15.23 13.64
C ALA A 586 -8.32 14.66 13.31
N GLU A 587 -8.89 15.07 12.19
CA GLU A 587 -10.00 14.40 11.52
C GLU A 587 -9.44 13.29 10.63
N VAL A 588 -9.78 12.01 10.93
CA VAL A 588 -9.16 10.88 10.24
C VAL A 588 -10.18 9.99 9.55
N HIS A 589 -10.01 9.82 8.25
CA HIS A 589 -10.82 8.95 7.42
C HIS A 589 -10.02 7.74 6.95
N LEU A 590 -10.69 6.57 6.93
CA LEU A 590 -10.14 5.36 6.34
C LEU A 590 -10.73 5.14 4.95
N THR A 591 -9.94 4.67 3.98
CA THR A 591 -10.48 4.25 2.68
C THR A 591 -11.37 3.02 2.81
N ARG A 592 -11.05 2.12 3.74
CA ARG A 592 -11.90 1.01 4.18
C ARG A 592 -11.78 0.82 5.69
N SER A 593 -12.89 0.55 6.34
CA SER A 593 -12.98 0.34 7.80
C SER A 593 -13.09 -1.13 8.18
N ASP A 594 -13.34 -2.01 7.22
CA ASP A 594 -13.51 -3.45 7.41
C ASP A 594 -12.83 -4.26 6.29
N ASP A 595 -13.12 -5.57 6.22
CA ASP A 595 -12.52 -6.48 5.24
C ASP A 595 -13.33 -6.50 3.94
N GLU A 596 -13.31 -5.40 3.22
CA GLU A 596 -13.96 -5.25 1.92
C GLU A 596 -12.94 -5.09 0.77
N SER A 597 -13.32 -5.56 -0.42
CA SER A 597 -12.55 -5.33 -1.64
C SER A 597 -12.81 -3.94 -2.16
N LEU A 598 -11.77 -3.09 -2.18
CA LEU A 598 -11.87 -1.73 -2.69
C LEU A 598 -10.84 -1.53 -3.82
N PRO A 599 -11.28 -1.28 -5.07
CA PRO A 599 -10.39 -1.00 -6.19
C PRO A 599 -9.51 0.24 -5.94
N LYS A 600 -8.26 0.23 -6.43
CA LYS A 600 -7.30 1.34 -6.27
C LYS A 600 -7.87 2.69 -6.70
N GLN A 601 -8.58 2.74 -7.83
CA GLN A 601 -9.21 3.97 -8.33
C GLN A 601 -10.26 4.55 -7.36
N ASN A 602 -11.02 3.68 -6.67
CA ASN A 602 -11.99 4.12 -5.68
C ASN A 602 -11.29 4.69 -4.43
N ARG A 603 -10.16 4.11 -4.01
CA ARG A 603 -9.34 4.65 -2.90
C ARG A 603 -8.84 6.05 -3.21
N ILE A 604 -8.30 6.25 -4.42
CA ILE A 604 -7.83 7.56 -4.89
C ILE A 604 -8.99 8.56 -4.99
N ALA A 605 -10.14 8.15 -5.53
CA ALA A 605 -11.32 8.99 -5.64
C ALA A 605 -11.84 9.42 -4.26
N THR A 606 -11.92 8.48 -3.30
CA THR A 606 -12.32 8.77 -1.92
C THR A 606 -11.36 9.75 -1.27
N ALA A 607 -10.05 9.52 -1.37
CA ALA A 607 -9.05 10.42 -0.82
C ALA A 607 -9.14 11.82 -1.47
N THR A 608 -9.28 11.89 -2.79
CA THR A 608 -9.40 13.18 -3.49
C THR A 608 -10.67 13.95 -3.09
N ALA A 609 -11.79 13.26 -2.88
CA ALA A 609 -13.05 13.88 -2.49
C ALA A 609 -13.04 14.47 -1.07
N LEU A 610 -12.21 13.92 -0.19
CA LEU A 610 -12.04 14.37 1.19
C LEU A 610 -11.09 15.58 1.32
N ASP A 611 -10.38 15.93 0.25
CA ASP A 611 -9.38 17.01 0.23
C ASP A 611 -8.45 17.00 1.45
N PRO A 612 -7.68 15.91 1.67
CA PRO A 612 -6.92 15.72 2.89
C PRO A 612 -5.68 16.60 2.94
N ASP A 613 -5.16 16.83 4.14
CA ASP A 613 -3.87 17.50 4.37
C ASP A 613 -2.70 16.49 4.36
N LEU A 614 -3.03 15.19 4.46
CA LEU A 614 -2.08 14.09 4.42
C LEU A 614 -2.77 12.79 4.00
N PHE A 615 -2.06 11.98 3.19
CA PHE A 615 -2.47 10.62 2.81
C PHE A 615 -1.37 9.62 3.10
N ILE A 616 -1.71 8.49 3.76
CA ILE A 616 -0.78 7.37 3.99
C ILE A 616 -1.47 6.05 3.66
N SER A 617 -0.86 5.26 2.77
CA SER A 617 -1.24 3.87 2.49
C SER A 617 -0.29 2.91 3.19
N PHE A 618 -0.83 1.96 3.96
CA PHE A 618 -0.07 0.95 4.68
C PHE A 618 -0.01 -0.35 3.90
N HIS A 619 1.20 -0.89 3.79
CA HIS A 619 1.53 -2.14 3.11
C HIS A 619 2.58 -2.94 3.86
N HIS A 620 2.76 -4.20 3.45
CA HIS A 620 3.87 -5.07 3.84
C HIS A 620 4.42 -5.77 2.59
N ASP A 621 5.72 -5.95 2.53
CA ASP A 621 6.40 -6.57 1.40
C ASP A 621 6.60 -8.08 1.58
N ILE A 622 7.05 -8.73 0.51
CA ILE A 622 7.45 -10.13 0.49
C ILE A 622 8.66 -10.33 -0.41
N ALA A 623 9.62 -11.15 0.00
CA ALA A 623 10.69 -11.56 -0.88
C ALA A 623 10.20 -12.58 -1.92
N PRO A 624 10.77 -12.59 -3.14
CA PRO A 624 10.54 -13.67 -4.09
C PRO A 624 10.82 -15.04 -3.49
N ALA A 625 10.06 -16.06 -3.89
CA ALA A 625 10.14 -17.39 -3.30
C ALA A 625 11.49 -18.11 -3.49
N ASP A 626 12.34 -17.62 -4.37
CA ASP A 626 13.69 -18.14 -4.63
C ASP A 626 14.80 -17.34 -3.95
N ILE A 627 14.44 -16.37 -3.12
CA ILE A 627 15.33 -15.56 -2.29
C ILE A 627 15.22 -15.99 -0.83
N ASP A 628 16.32 -15.92 -0.09
CA ASP A 628 16.32 -16.19 1.34
C ASP A 628 15.59 -15.08 2.12
N GLY A 629 14.33 -15.32 2.44
CA GLY A 629 13.50 -14.37 3.17
C GLY A 629 14.04 -13.99 4.56
N ASN A 630 14.94 -14.77 5.15
CA ASN A 630 15.56 -14.39 6.41
C ASN A 630 16.47 -13.16 6.28
N ASN A 631 16.95 -12.87 5.07
CA ASN A 631 17.83 -11.74 4.77
C ASN A 631 17.09 -10.50 4.28
N GLU A 632 15.78 -10.61 4.04
CA GLU A 632 14.92 -9.51 3.61
C GLU A 632 14.15 -8.95 4.81
N PHE A 633 14.43 -7.71 5.19
CA PHE A 633 13.85 -7.08 6.37
C PHE A 633 13.91 -5.55 6.28
N GLY A 634 13.11 -4.88 7.11
CA GLY A 634 13.13 -3.44 7.27
C GLY A 634 11.97 -2.73 6.58
N MET A 635 11.84 -1.45 6.89
CA MET A 635 10.78 -0.56 6.43
C MET A 635 11.25 0.29 5.25
N LYS A 636 10.34 0.65 4.34
CA LYS A 636 10.62 1.58 3.22
C LYS A 636 9.38 2.41 2.89
N ILE A 637 9.59 3.56 2.27
CA ILE A 637 8.50 4.46 1.87
C ILE A 637 8.61 4.77 0.38
N PHE A 638 7.46 4.76 -0.30
CA PHE A 638 7.34 5.22 -1.67
C PHE A 638 6.46 6.46 -1.75
N TYR A 639 6.82 7.38 -2.62
CA TYR A 639 6.06 8.59 -2.92
C TYR A 639 6.21 8.94 -4.40
N SER A 640 5.22 9.61 -4.98
CA SER A 640 5.24 10.02 -6.39
C SER A 640 5.31 11.54 -6.57
N ASN A 641 4.89 12.30 -5.58
CA ASN A 641 4.90 13.75 -5.61
C ASN A 641 6.11 14.30 -4.83
N PRO A 642 6.98 15.13 -5.45
CA PRO A 642 8.13 15.74 -4.77
C PRO A 642 7.79 16.50 -3.48
N SER A 643 6.57 17.04 -3.35
CA SER A 643 6.11 17.68 -2.09
C SER A 643 6.02 16.70 -0.92
N SER A 644 5.98 15.39 -1.17
CA SER A 644 5.94 14.33 -0.16
C SER A 644 7.32 13.93 0.37
N GLU A 645 8.41 14.35 -0.28
CA GLU A 645 9.78 13.90 0.02
C GLU A 645 10.19 14.20 1.47
N HIS A 646 9.91 15.42 1.93
CA HIS A 646 10.26 15.84 3.28
C HIS A 646 9.58 14.96 4.33
N LEU A 647 8.26 14.74 4.18
CA LEU A 647 7.51 13.86 5.06
C LEU A 647 7.99 12.41 4.98
N ALA A 648 8.27 11.89 3.77
CA ALA A 648 8.79 10.53 3.58
C ALA A 648 10.10 10.33 4.34
N SER A 649 11.03 11.29 4.21
CA SER A 649 12.32 11.28 4.92
C SER A 649 12.13 11.32 6.44
N MET A 650 11.31 12.24 6.94
CA MET A 650 11.02 12.32 8.38
C MET A 650 10.40 11.03 8.91
N MET A 651 9.41 10.50 8.18
CA MET A 651 8.63 9.33 8.60
C MET A 651 9.53 8.10 8.71
N ILE A 652 10.30 7.76 7.66
CA ILE A 652 11.13 6.56 7.68
C ILE A 652 12.24 6.66 8.73
N ASN A 653 12.90 7.81 8.85
CA ASN A 653 13.99 8.01 9.80
C ASN A 653 13.52 7.92 11.26
N ASN A 654 12.36 8.51 11.57
CA ASN A 654 11.84 8.47 12.93
C ASN A 654 11.24 7.12 13.27
N VAL A 655 10.29 6.61 12.46
CA VAL A 655 9.54 5.40 12.80
C VAL A 655 10.46 4.17 12.84
N ALA A 656 11.24 3.91 11.79
CA ALA A 656 12.12 2.74 11.75
C ALA A 656 13.12 2.72 12.91
N THR A 657 13.73 3.87 13.22
CA THR A 657 14.70 3.99 14.32
C THR A 657 14.04 3.71 15.67
N LEU A 658 12.88 4.32 15.92
CA LEU A 658 12.22 4.22 17.24
C LEU A 658 11.60 2.84 17.49
N VAL A 659 11.21 2.11 16.45
CA VAL A 659 10.72 0.72 16.59
C VAL A 659 11.84 -0.32 16.43
N ASN A 660 13.08 0.13 16.28
CA ASN A 660 14.25 -0.74 16.09
C ASN A 660 14.09 -1.70 14.91
N ARG A 661 13.69 -1.14 13.76
CA ARG A 661 13.67 -1.83 12.46
C ARG A 661 14.67 -1.21 11.51
N SER A 662 15.08 -1.96 10.51
CA SER A 662 15.98 -1.45 9.46
C SER A 662 15.27 -0.34 8.65
N ASN A 663 15.99 0.74 8.40
CA ASN A 663 15.56 1.81 7.51
C ASN A 663 16.09 1.51 6.11
N ASN A 664 15.22 1.05 5.21
CA ASN A 664 15.55 0.72 3.84
C ASN A 664 15.38 1.92 2.88
N GLY A 665 15.08 3.11 3.43
CA GLY A 665 15.03 4.35 2.68
C GLY A 665 13.64 4.76 2.20
N TYR A 666 13.63 5.85 1.43
CA TYR A 666 12.43 6.39 0.79
C TYR A 666 12.72 6.67 -0.69
N PHE A 667 11.74 6.41 -1.55
CA PHE A 667 11.93 6.34 -2.99
C PHE A 667 10.86 7.12 -3.75
N LEU A 668 11.28 7.96 -4.66
CA LEU A 668 10.40 8.54 -5.68
C LEU A 668 10.05 7.43 -6.69
N SER A 669 8.79 7.02 -6.71
CA SER A 669 8.30 5.96 -7.59
C SER A 669 6.84 6.16 -7.96
N ASN A 670 6.50 5.88 -9.21
CA ASN A 670 5.13 5.91 -9.71
C ASN A 670 4.54 4.54 -10.00
N GLU A 671 5.22 3.50 -9.65
CA GLU A 671 4.70 2.13 -9.76
C GLU A 671 3.41 1.96 -8.94
N PHE A 672 3.27 2.77 -7.90
CA PHE A 672 2.14 2.72 -6.99
C PHE A 672 1.15 3.85 -7.27
N GLU A 673 0.12 3.59 -8.08
CA GLU A 673 -0.92 4.57 -8.43
C GLU A 673 -1.53 5.26 -7.20
N ILE A 674 -1.58 4.58 -6.06
CA ILE A 674 -2.15 5.11 -4.81
C ILE A 674 -1.41 6.35 -4.29
N THR A 675 -0.14 6.52 -4.66
CA THR A 675 0.65 7.71 -4.29
C THR A 675 0.46 8.89 -5.24
N ASN A 676 -0.30 8.74 -6.34
CA ASN A 676 -0.55 9.79 -7.33
C ASN A 676 -1.58 10.84 -6.87
N ILE A 677 -1.85 10.91 -5.57
CA ILE A 677 -2.64 11.98 -4.96
C ILE A 677 -1.78 13.22 -4.90
N THR A 678 -2.21 14.29 -5.59
CA THR A 678 -1.47 15.55 -5.68
C THR A 678 -2.01 16.65 -4.78
N LEU A 679 -3.18 16.42 -4.13
CA LEU A 679 -3.82 17.37 -3.21
C LEU A 679 -3.14 17.48 -1.85
N ALA A 680 -2.33 16.50 -1.49
CA ALA A 680 -1.62 16.44 -0.23
C ALA A 680 -0.32 15.63 -0.39
N PRO A 681 0.63 15.73 0.54
CA PRO A 681 1.68 14.73 0.68
C PRO A 681 1.08 13.34 0.79
N ALA A 682 1.53 12.43 -0.09
CA ALA A 682 0.99 11.07 -0.19
C ALA A 682 2.14 10.04 -0.13
N LEU A 683 2.02 9.10 0.80
CA LEU A 683 3.01 8.06 1.07
C LEU A 683 2.40 6.67 0.94
N LEU A 684 3.16 5.72 0.41
CA LEU A 684 2.97 4.30 0.62
C LEU A 684 4.06 3.83 1.58
N PHE A 685 3.67 3.28 2.72
CA PHE A 685 4.56 2.85 3.77
C PHE A 685 4.56 1.33 3.88
N ASP A 686 5.64 0.70 3.39
CA ASP A 686 5.92 -0.72 3.63
C ASP A 686 6.52 -0.89 5.01
N LEU A 687 5.78 -1.60 5.87
CA LEU A 687 6.08 -1.74 7.30
C LEU A 687 7.01 -2.90 7.63
N GLY A 688 7.41 -3.72 6.65
CA GLY A 688 8.32 -4.84 6.80
C GLY A 688 8.00 -6.00 5.87
N TYR A 689 8.78 -7.09 5.95
CA TYR A 689 8.68 -8.24 5.07
C TYR A 689 7.95 -9.42 5.72
N LEU A 690 6.82 -9.83 5.16
CA LEU A 690 6.04 -10.98 5.67
C LEU A 690 6.70 -12.34 5.35
N SER A 691 7.66 -12.37 4.42
CA SER A 691 8.49 -13.55 4.15
C SER A 691 9.57 -13.80 5.20
N ASN A 692 9.93 -12.77 5.99
CA ASN A 692 10.89 -12.92 7.08
C ASN A 692 10.17 -13.37 8.36
N PRO A 693 10.53 -14.52 8.97
CA PRO A 693 9.85 -15.02 10.15
C PRO A 693 9.82 -14.03 11.32
N LEU A 694 10.94 -13.36 11.59
CA LEU A 694 11.05 -12.41 12.69
C LEU A 694 10.21 -11.14 12.44
N GLU A 695 10.28 -10.59 11.21
CA GLU A 695 9.50 -9.41 10.82
C GLU A 695 8.00 -9.71 10.84
N TYR A 696 7.60 -10.90 10.35
CA TYR A 696 6.20 -11.31 10.38
C TYR A 696 5.65 -11.41 11.80
N GLU A 697 6.37 -12.04 12.73
CA GLU A 697 5.96 -12.09 14.14
C GLU A 697 5.88 -10.72 14.78
N LYS A 698 6.84 -9.82 14.49
CA LYS A 698 6.76 -8.43 14.92
C LYS A 698 5.54 -7.70 14.34
N SER A 699 5.22 -7.95 13.07
CA SER A 699 4.05 -7.36 12.43
C SER A 699 2.72 -7.91 12.98
N CYS A 700 2.70 -9.15 13.46
CA CYS A 700 1.56 -9.73 14.17
C CYS A 700 1.46 -9.28 15.63
N ASN A 701 2.52 -8.70 16.20
CA ASN A 701 2.53 -8.29 17.60
C ASN A 701 1.73 -6.99 17.80
N PRO A 702 0.64 -6.99 18.56
CA PRO A 702 -0.18 -5.79 18.79
C PRO A 702 0.60 -4.63 19.40
N PHE A 703 1.61 -4.90 20.23
CA PHE A 703 2.45 -3.86 20.80
C PHE A 703 3.31 -3.16 19.76
N GLU A 704 3.93 -3.92 18.86
CA GLU A 704 4.74 -3.35 17.78
C GLU A 704 3.86 -2.51 16.83
N MET A 705 2.66 -2.99 16.46
CA MET A 705 1.70 -2.22 15.67
C MET A 705 1.33 -0.91 16.37
N TYR A 706 1.06 -0.96 17.67
CA TYR A 706 0.72 0.21 18.46
C TYR A 706 1.88 1.21 18.52
N ARG A 707 3.13 0.74 18.76
CA ARG A 707 4.33 1.58 18.76
C ARG A 707 4.52 2.28 17.41
N ILE A 708 4.41 1.53 16.31
CA ILE A 708 4.47 2.08 14.95
C ILE A 708 3.45 3.20 14.79
N SER A 709 2.20 2.96 15.17
CA SER A 709 1.11 3.93 15.06
C SER A 709 1.35 5.18 15.89
N CYS A 710 1.89 5.05 17.10
CA CYS A 710 2.24 6.18 17.95
C CYS A 710 3.37 7.02 17.33
N TYR A 711 4.43 6.40 16.84
CA TYR A 711 5.55 7.13 16.26
C TYR A 711 5.20 7.77 14.91
N ILE A 712 4.30 7.17 14.15
CA ILE A 712 3.69 7.82 12.97
C ILE A 712 2.98 9.10 13.42
N GLY A 713 2.12 9.02 14.43
CA GLY A 713 1.42 10.19 14.97
C GLY A 713 2.34 11.30 15.47
N ASP A 714 3.36 10.92 16.25
CA ASP A 714 4.35 11.87 16.78
C ASP A 714 5.18 12.53 15.64
N THR A 715 5.47 11.77 14.57
CA THR A 715 6.17 12.31 13.39
C THR A 715 5.28 13.28 12.61
N ILE A 716 3.98 12.98 12.48
CA ILE A 716 3.02 13.88 11.82
C ILE A 716 2.86 15.18 12.61
N VAL A 717 2.78 15.11 13.93
CA VAL A 717 2.79 16.32 14.78
C VAL A 717 4.02 17.17 14.51
N LYS A 718 5.20 16.54 14.49
CA LYS A 718 6.44 17.26 14.19
C LYS A 718 6.42 17.87 12.79
N TYR A 719 5.97 17.14 11.78
CA TYR A 719 5.88 17.63 10.40
C TYR A 719 5.03 18.89 10.25
N PHE A 720 3.89 18.97 10.95
CA PHE A 720 3.03 20.15 10.93
C PHE A 720 3.49 21.28 11.88
N SER A 721 4.51 21.03 12.70
CA SER A 721 5.08 22.05 13.61
C SER A 721 6.33 22.71 13.04
N ASP A 722 7.03 22.05 12.11
CA ASP A 722 8.21 22.55 11.40
C ASP A 722 7.80 23.46 10.24
#